data_bffd49d8eb618f74e4ad73216b46e63e
#
_entry.id   bffd49d8eb618f74e4ad73216b46e63e
#
_cell.length_a   1.000
_cell.length_b   1.000
_cell.length_c   1.000
_cell.angle_alpha   90.00
_cell.angle_beta   90.00
_cell.angle_gamma   90.00
#
_symmetry.space_group_name_H-M   'P 1'
#
loop_
_entity.id
_entity.type
_entity.pdbx_description
1 polymer ?
#
loop_
_entity_poly.entity_id
_entity_poly.type
_entity_poly.pdbx_seq_one_letter_code
_entity_poly.pdbx_strand_id
1 'polypeptide(L)'
;MPKLTCLFSLATLATFALPLAAQDASRINEIIVVGVQDSHTVATDDTLVAPADTAQMLRKMPGANLNKNGELTGIAQYRGMFGDRISVAVDGAQISGAGPNSMDAPLSYAPVALLESLTINRGIAPVSTAQETIGGYIQAKTYSGEFGGREAFEFTGRTYFGTQTVNEGVVASGFFAMTNRHHLIRGFVMNESASDLEFPDGVITPSEYERERFDLGYSFRRGEHTFAVDIARNNTGDAGTPALPMDILSIDSDLFRTRYRHTGTAGTLTAELFGSNNEHWMTNFHLRRPPQDNMMSPGRMRFRQTFATSENLGFNLKYEQYVNNGVWNYGLDGHFTNHDAVVTNPNIGPFFLTNFSDSQRDVLGAFVERSLVVGETMGLDAGIRYNRVTMNTGEVGSNLNPMNMPAGMPVTMNNLSSLLANGFNNADRSQVDNNFDWFARLSLEGSKGITWYVGAARKTRSPSYQERYLWSPMESTGGMADGKTYVGRVDLNPEVAHEIEVGFDWSGANFALYPRAFYKNVIDFIQGTPATSAVANNIAMMMSNMGMGAPDPLQFSNAEARFYGFDVEARYSLSDRLTLRAIANVVRGERKDINDYLYRVSPDNVILALDYASEDWLVSLESISYAAQDRISLTNLEQATEAYSVLNLSGLIEFAAGAELRLGVENLLNEAYFDHLAAYNRAYNPDIQTRSRMPGLGRNIYGRLVWYF
;
A
#
# COMPACT_ATOMS: atom_id res chain seq x y z
N MET A 1 -13.65 -0.38 32.24
CA MET A 1 -12.32 -0.97 32.36
C MET A 1 -12.28 -2.38 31.76
N PRO A 2 -12.53 -2.55 30.46
CA PRO A 2 -12.42 -3.88 29.84
C PRO A 2 -11.32 -4.00 28.78
N LYS A 3 -10.43 -3.01 28.59
CA LYS A 3 -9.54 -2.98 27.42
C LYS A 3 -8.13 -3.50 27.63
N LEU A 4 -7.61 -3.54 28.85
CA LEU A 4 -6.30 -4.13 29.14
C LEU A 4 -6.32 -5.66 29.13
N THR A 5 -7.48 -6.26 29.41
CA THR A 5 -7.67 -7.73 29.37
C THR A 5 -7.59 -8.31 27.95
N CYS A 6 -7.78 -7.48 26.90
CA CYS A 6 -7.69 -7.93 25.50
C CYS A 6 -6.26 -8.22 25.03
N LEU A 7 -5.23 -7.57 25.59
CA LEU A 7 -3.84 -7.86 25.24
C LEU A 7 -3.36 -9.22 25.77
N PHE A 8 -3.98 -9.74 26.83
CA PHE A 8 -3.70 -11.08 27.36
C PHE A 8 -4.63 -12.18 26.83
N SER A 9 -5.74 -11.79 26.16
CA SER A 9 -6.81 -12.73 25.77
C SER A 9 -6.78 -13.19 24.33
N LEU A 10 -5.77 -12.85 23.54
CA LEU A 10 -5.67 -13.35 22.15
C LEU A 10 -5.36 -14.85 22.05
N ALA A 11 -5.00 -15.51 23.15
CA ALA A 11 -4.94 -16.97 23.21
C ALA A 11 -6.32 -17.61 23.60
N THR A 12 -7.33 -16.80 23.97
CA THR A 12 -8.66 -17.30 24.40
C THR A 12 -9.82 -16.62 23.66
N LEU A 13 -9.57 -15.82 22.64
CA LEU A 13 -10.61 -15.07 21.90
C LEU A 13 -11.38 -15.91 20.86
N ALA A 14 -11.23 -17.25 20.90
CA ALA A 14 -12.18 -18.15 20.26
C ALA A 14 -13.48 -18.34 21.07
N THR A 15 -13.62 -17.79 22.29
CA THR A 15 -14.76 -18.10 23.18
C THR A 15 -15.40 -16.93 23.93
N PHE A 16 -15.08 -15.66 23.59
CA PHE A 16 -15.85 -14.54 24.16
C PHE A 16 -16.57 -13.74 23.08
N ALA A 17 -17.64 -14.35 22.54
CA ALA A 17 -18.77 -13.61 22.04
C ALA A 17 -19.47 -12.95 23.23
N LEU A 18 -19.56 -11.62 23.21
CA LEU A 18 -20.27 -10.83 24.21
C LEU A 18 -21.71 -11.33 24.38
N PRO A 19 -22.19 -11.55 25.60
CA PRO A 19 -23.55 -12.05 25.82
C PRO A 19 -24.56 -10.91 25.83
N LEU A 20 -24.88 -10.31 24.69
CA LEU A 20 -26.02 -9.39 24.60
C LEU A 20 -26.89 -9.55 23.35
N ALA A 21 -26.68 -10.61 22.57
CA ALA A 21 -27.58 -11.01 21.49
C ALA A 21 -28.00 -12.48 21.59
N ALA A 22 -27.96 -13.05 22.79
CA ALA A 22 -28.11 -14.48 23.01
C ALA A 22 -29.55 -14.91 23.31
N GLN A 23 -30.56 -14.44 22.57
CA GLN A 23 -31.90 -15.06 22.68
C GLN A 23 -32.49 -15.59 21.37
N ASP A 24 -31.84 -15.39 20.19
CA ASP A 24 -32.29 -16.02 18.94
C ASP A 24 -31.16 -16.65 18.09
N ALA A 25 -29.94 -16.66 18.57
CA ALA A 25 -28.80 -17.28 17.87
C ALA A 25 -28.66 -18.80 18.10
N SER A 26 -29.59 -19.45 18.81
CA SER A 26 -29.52 -20.87 19.16
C SER A 26 -29.87 -21.84 18.01
N ARG A 27 -29.93 -21.38 16.77
CA ARG A 27 -30.17 -22.23 15.59
C ARG A 27 -29.22 -22.01 14.40
N ILE A 28 -28.24 -21.14 14.51
CA ILE A 28 -27.09 -21.19 13.62
C ILE A 28 -26.17 -22.23 14.24
N ASN A 29 -26.13 -23.44 13.67
CA ASN A 29 -25.05 -24.36 13.97
C ASN A 29 -23.77 -23.55 13.85
N GLU A 30 -22.98 -23.46 14.92
CA GLU A 30 -21.62 -22.92 14.87
C GLU A 30 -20.94 -23.66 13.73
N ILE A 31 -20.74 -22.98 12.60
CA ILE A 31 -19.89 -23.51 11.56
C ILE A 31 -18.50 -23.38 12.18
N ILE A 32 -18.04 -24.47 12.78
CA ILE A 32 -16.65 -24.58 13.22
C ILE A 32 -15.84 -24.58 11.91
N VAL A 33 -15.42 -23.39 11.51
CA VAL A 33 -14.41 -23.26 10.46
C VAL A 33 -13.14 -23.78 11.11
N VAL A 34 -12.67 -24.94 10.66
CA VAL A 34 -11.30 -25.38 10.93
C VAL A 34 -10.41 -24.38 10.21
N GLY A 35 -10.12 -23.25 10.88
CA GLY A 35 -9.50 -22.08 10.28
C GLY A 35 -8.02 -22.02 10.65
N VAL A 36 -7.21 -21.85 9.63
CA VAL A 36 -5.85 -21.33 9.72
C VAL A 36 -5.96 -19.83 9.91
N GLN A 37 -5.00 -19.21 10.60
CA GLN A 37 -4.91 -17.76 10.67
C GLN A 37 -4.54 -17.20 9.27
N ASP A 38 -5.55 -16.97 8.45
CA ASP A 38 -5.43 -16.56 7.05
C ASP A 38 -5.17 -15.07 6.87
N SER A 39 -5.23 -14.31 7.94
CA SER A 39 -4.99 -12.88 7.93
C SER A 39 -4.23 -12.47 9.18
N HIS A 40 -3.44 -11.42 9.05
CA HIS A 40 -2.84 -10.72 10.17
C HIS A 40 -3.40 -9.30 10.20
N THR A 41 -3.98 -8.94 11.33
CA THR A 41 -4.60 -7.62 11.54
C THR A 41 -3.84 -6.88 12.63
N VAL A 42 -3.48 -5.63 12.34
CA VAL A 42 -2.97 -4.68 13.32
C VAL A 42 -4.05 -3.62 13.53
N ALA A 43 -4.65 -3.61 14.69
CA ALA A 43 -5.57 -2.54 15.09
C ALA A 43 -4.78 -1.29 15.49
N THR A 44 -5.29 -0.11 15.12
CA THR A 44 -4.62 1.15 15.46
C THR A 44 -4.59 1.38 16.96
N ASP A 45 -5.63 0.92 17.68
CA ASP A 45 -5.70 1.02 19.13
C ASP A 45 -4.72 0.08 19.84
N ASP A 46 -4.20 -0.96 19.17
CA ASP A 46 -3.19 -1.87 19.70
C ASP A 46 -1.75 -1.41 19.37
N THR A 47 -1.58 -0.40 18.49
CA THR A 47 -0.26 0.11 18.13
C THR A 47 0.19 1.20 19.09
N LEU A 48 1.41 1.06 19.61
CA LEU A 48 2.02 2.11 20.44
C LEU A 48 2.54 3.27 19.59
N VAL A 49 2.89 3.00 18.33
CA VAL A 49 3.37 3.98 17.33
C VAL A 49 2.31 4.18 16.26
N ALA A 50 2.03 5.42 15.88
CA ALA A 50 1.20 5.73 14.71
C ALA A 50 2.00 6.63 13.74
N PRO A 51 2.56 6.05 12.69
CA PRO A 51 3.28 6.81 11.67
C PRO A 51 2.34 7.68 10.84
N ALA A 52 2.86 8.73 10.20
CA ALA A 52 2.09 9.53 9.26
C ALA A 52 1.63 8.70 8.04
N ASP A 53 2.51 7.85 7.55
CA ASP A 53 2.22 6.94 6.43
C ASP A 53 1.72 5.58 6.94
N THR A 54 0.48 5.26 6.62
CA THR A 54 -0.18 4.00 6.98
C THR A 54 0.58 2.77 6.50
N ALA A 55 1.28 2.85 5.37
CA ALA A 55 2.08 1.75 4.86
C ALA A 55 3.19 1.31 5.84
N GLN A 56 3.66 2.18 6.73
CA GLN A 56 4.67 1.82 7.73
C GLN A 56 4.18 0.78 8.75
N MET A 57 2.86 0.67 8.96
CA MET A 57 2.28 -0.38 9.81
C MET A 57 2.53 -1.78 9.26
N LEU A 58 2.77 -1.93 7.95
CA LEU A 58 3.07 -3.21 7.31
C LEU A 58 4.36 -3.85 7.86
N ARG A 59 5.32 -3.07 8.36
CA ARG A 59 6.53 -3.60 8.98
C ARG A 59 6.26 -4.46 10.21
N LYS A 60 5.11 -4.29 10.85
CA LYS A 60 4.66 -5.09 12.00
C LYS A 60 3.89 -6.35 11.61
N MET A 61 3.88 -6.70 10.33
CA MET A 61 3.15 -7.84 9.79
C MET A 61 4.11 -8.86 9.15
N PRO A 62 3.93 -10.17 9.40
CA PRO A 62 4.79 -11.21 8.84
C PRO A 62 4.79 -11.17 7.30
N GLY A 63 5.98 -11.18 6.70
CA GLY A 63 6.18 -11.15 5.24
C GLY A 63 5.96 -9.80 4.58
N ALA A 64 5.46 -8.78 5.31
CA ALA A 64 5.15 -7.48 4.77
C ALA A 64 6.25 -6.44 5.06
N ASN A 65 6.29 -5.41 4.22
CA ASN A 65 7.18 -4.26 4.32
C ASN A 65 6.63 -3.11 3.43
N LEU A 66 7.40 -2.06 3.21
CA LEU A 66 7.06 -0.98 2.27
C LEU A 66 8.29 -0.45 1.56
N ASN A 67 8.10 0.05 0.35
CA ASN A 67 9.08 0.87 -0.36
C ASN A 67 8.79 2.35 -0.09
N LYS A 68 9.72 3.09 0.50
CA LYS A 68 9.52 4.49 0.87
C LYS A 68 10.10 5.43 -0.19
N ASN A 69 9.28 6.31 -0.76
CA ASN A 69 9.67 7.32 -1.74
C ASN A 69 9.61 8.76 -1.18
N GLY A 70 8.86 8.98 -0.12
CA GLY A 70 8.67 10.22 0.63
C GLY A 70 7.92 9.91 1.91
N GLU A 71 7.58 10.92 2.73
CA GLU A 71 6.97 10.67 4.03
C GLU A 71 5.54 10.13 3.94
N LEU A 72 4.77 10.54 2.93
CA LEU A 72 3.41 10.07 2.68
C LEU A 72 3.28 9.09 1.50
N THR A 73 4.40 8.63 0.94
CA THR A 73 4.44 7.87 -0.33
C THR A 73 5.01 6.46 -0.15
N GLY A 74 4.53 5.76 0.87
CA GLY A 74 4.87 4.36 1.11
C GLY A 74 4.10 3.42 0.19
N ILE A 75 4.82 2.60 -0.56
CA ILE A 75 4.27 1.59 -1.45
C ILE A 75 4.29 0.24 -0.73
N ALA A 76 3.14 -0.37 -0.56
CA ALA A 76 3.01 -1.66 0.10
C ALA A 76 3.87 -2.74 -0.57
N GLN A 77 4.55 -3.55 0.24
CA GLN A 77 5.31 -4.72 -0.18
C GLN A 77 4.88 -5.95 0.62
N TYR A 78 4.75 -7.10 -0.05
CA TYR A 78 4.52 -8.39 0.57
C TYR A 78 5.34 -9.48 -0.13
N ARG A 79 6.18 -10.21 0.64
CA ARG A 79 7.03 -11.29 0.12
C ARG A 79 7.85 -10.89 -1.12
N GLY A 80 8.39 -9.65 -1.12
CA GLY A 80 9.20 -9.10 -2.21
C GLY A 80 8.43 -8.53 -3.41
N MET A 81 7.12 -8.73 -3.48
CA MET A 81 6.27 -8.07 -4.49
C MET A 81 5.74 -6.75 -3.97
N PHE A 82 5.60 -5.73 -4.83
CA PHE A 82 5.16 -4.38 -4.44
C PHE A 82 4.41 -3.66 -5.57
N GLY A 83 3.84 -2.50 -5.24
CA GLY A 83 3.10 -1.66 -6.19
C GLY A 83 1.82 -2.34 -6.67
N ASP A 84 1.53 -2.23 -7.96
CA ASP A 84 0.31 -2.76 -8.59
C ASP A 84 0.15 -4.28 -8.51
N ARG A 85 1.13 -5.00 -7.94
CA ARG A 85 1.03 -6.43 -7.64
C ARG A 85 0.30 -6.71 -6.34
N ILE A 86 0.24 -5.72 -5.44
CA ILE A 86 -0.50 -5.82 -4.18
C ILE A 86 -1.83 -5.13 -4.37
N SER A 87 -2.92 -5.87 -4.27
CA SER A 87 -4.24 -5.26 -4.25
C SER A 87 -4.49 -4.62 -2.88
N VAL A 88 -4.76 -3.31 -2.86
CA VAL A 88 -5.03 -2.55 -1.64
C VAL A 88 -6.43 -2.00 -1.70
N ALA A 89 -7.22 -2.21 -0.66
CA ALA A 89 -8.55 -1.64 -0.52
C ALA A 89 -8.68 -0.82 0.76
N VAL A 90 -9.37 0.31 0.69
CA VAL A 90 -9.80 1.11 1.84
C VAL A 90 -11.30 0.87 2.01
N ASP A 91 -11.69 0.22 3.11
CA ASP A 91 -13.08 -0.20 3.36
C ASP A 91 -13.74 -1.00 2.22
N GLY A 92 -12.96 -1.77 1.48
CA GLY A 92 -13.40 -2.56 0.33
C GLY A 92 -13.37 -1.82 -1.02
N ALA A 93 -13.12 -0.50 -1.03
CA ALA A 93 -12.96 0.28 -2.24
C ALA A 93 -11.49 0.28 -2.71
N GLN A 94 -11.27 0.01 -3.99
CA GLN A 94 -9.97 0.23 -4.63
C GLN A 94 -9.86 1.70 -5.04
N ILE A 95 -8.74 2.34 -4.72
CA ILE A 95 -8.47 3.74 -5.04
C ILE A 95 -7.27 3.79 -5.98
N SER A 96 -7.41 4.47 -7.10
CA SER A 96 -6.32 4.72 -8.04
C SER A 96 -5.78 6.13 -7.84
N GLY A 97 -4.49 6.25 -7.51
CA GLY A 97 -3.83 7.54 -7.41
C GLY A 97 -3.72 8.27 -8.75
N ALA A 98 -3.63 9.59 -8.73
CA ALA A 98 -3.45 10.42 -9.91
C ALA A 98 -1.97 10.64 -10.25
N GLY A 99 -1.09 10.67 -9.25
CA GLY A 99 0.33 10.91 -9.44
C GLY A 99 1.04 9.76 -10.14
N PRO A 100 1.66 9.97 -11.30
CA PRO A 100 2.57 9.00 -11.87
C PRO A 100 3.66 8.61 -10.86
N ASN A 101 4.22 7.41 -10.99
CA ASN A 101 5.31 6.91 -10.15
C ASN A 101 4.90 6.64 -8.69
N SER A 102 3.61 6.36 -8.46
CA SER A 102 3.04 6.04 -7.14
C SER A 102 3.32 7.13 -6.08
N MET A 103 3.18 8.40 -6.46
CA MET A 103 3.35 9.53 -5.54
C MET A 103 2.20 9.59 -4.50
N ASP A 104 1.05 9.05 -4.84
CA ASP A 104 -0.15 8.93 -4.00
C ASP A 104 -0.63 7.47 -3.97
N ALA A 105 0.16 6.62 -3.31
CA ALA A 105 -0.14 5.19 -3.17
C ALA A 105 -1.45 4.97 -2.40
N PRO A 106 -2.21 3.87 -2.63
CA PRO A 106 -3.56 3.67 -2.08
C PRO A 106 -3.69 3.84 -0.56
N LEU A 107 -2.67 3.46 0.24
CA LEU A 107 -2.69 3.62 1.70
C LEU A 107 -2.56 5.08 2.15
N SER A 108 -2.10 6.01 1.31
CA SER A 108 -2.07 7.44 1.64
C SER A 108 -3.47 8.05 1.79
N TYR A 109 -4.49 7.41 1.21
CA TYR A 109 -5.89 7.79 1.33
C TYR A 109 -6.57 7.29 2.62
N ALA A 110 -5.86 6.54 3.46
CA ALA A 110 -6.35 6.04 4.75
C ALA A 110 -5.36 6.44 5.87
N PRO A 111 -5.31 7.72 6.29
CA PRO A 111 -4.40 8.16 7.35
C PRO A 111 -4.62 7.39 8.65
N VAL A 112 -3.54 7.14 9.40
CA VAL A 112 -3.58 6.30 10.61
C VAL A 112 -4.56 6.82 11.65
N ALA A 113 -4.74 8.15 11.75
CA ALA A 113 -5.70 8.76 12.68
C ALA A 113 -7.17 8.39 12.37
N LEU A 114 -7.49 8.05 11.11
CA LEU A 114 -8.81 7.56 10.67
C LEU A 114 -8.92 6.03 10.73
N LEU A 115 -7.79 5.32 10.80
CA LEU A 115 -7.74 3.88 10.63
C LEU A 115 -8.19 3.14 11.91
N GLU A 116 -9.13 2.21 11.78
CA GLU A 116 -9.46 1.24 12.81
C GLU A 116 -8.46 0.07 12.80
N SER A 117 -8.18 -0.48 11.61
CA SER A 117 -7.24 -1.58 11.46
C SER A 117 -6.67 -1.69 10.05
N LEU A 118 -5.47 -2.27 9.96
CA LEU A 118 -4.84 -2.71 8.72
C LEU A 118 -4.74 -4.23 8.75
N THR A 119 -5.21 -4.89 7.69
CA THR A 119 -5.22 -6.36 7.59
C THR A 119 -4.50 -6.80 6.32
N ILE A 120 -3.63 -7.79 6.43
CA ILE A 120 -3.04 -8.49 5.29
C ILE A 120 -3.54 -9.93 5.23
N ASN A 121 -3.92 -10.42 4.07
CA ASN A 121 -4.09 -11.85 3.87
C ASN A 121 -2.72 -12.53 3.89
N ARG A 122 -2.49 -13.42 4.87
CA ARG A 122 -1.26 -14.21 4.93
C ARG A 122 -1.30 -15.30 3.88
N GLY A 123 -0.25 -15.32 3.03
CA GLY A 123 -0.14 -16.32 1.98
C GLY A 123 -1.01 -16.04 0.76
N ILE A 124 -1.60 -17.10 0.24
CA ILE A 124 -2.41 -17.07 -0.98
C ILE A 124 -3.76 -16.40 -0.68
N ALA A 125 -3.99 -15.22 -1.24
CA ALA A 125 -5.27 -14.53 -1.10
C ALA A 125 -6.40 -15.32 -1.83
N PRO A 126 -7.56 -15.54 -1.18
CA PRO A 126 -8.74 -16.12 -1.81
C PRO A 126 -9.17 -15.36 -3.06
N VAL A 127 -9.85 -16.02 -3.99
CA VAL A 127 -10.32 -15.35 -5.22
C VAL A 127 -11.50 -14.41 -4.98
N SER A 128 -12.18 -14.56 -3.86
CA SER A 128 -13.31 -13.69 -3.44
C SER A 128 -12.84 -12.37 -2.81
N THR A 129 -11.53 -12.21 -2.56
CA THR A 129 -10.98 -11.07 -1.82
C THR A 129 -10.93 -9.82 -2.69
N ALA A 130 -10.27 -9.91 -3.86
CA ALA A 130 -10.13 -8.82 -4.81
C ALA A 130 -9.66 -9.33 -6.17
N GLN A 131 -9.66 -8.44 -7.16
CA GLN A 131 -9.04 -8.64 -8.46
C GLN A 131 -7.51 -8.61 -8.34
N GLU A 132 -6.82 -9.34 -9.21
CA GLU A 132 -5.37 -9.23 -9.45
C GLU A 132 -4.48 -9.29 -8.19
N THR A 133 -4.69 -10.31 -7.35
CA THR A 133 -3.98 -10.51 -6.07
C THR A 133 -2.67 -11.30 -6.21
N ILE A 134 -1.91 -11.11 -7.29
CA ILE A 134 -0.67 -11.87 -7.57
C ILE A 134 0.39 -11.71 -6.48
N GLY A 135 0.51 -10.53 -5.87
CA GLY A 135 1.43 -10.22 -4.78
C GLY A 135 0.80 -10.26 -3.41
N GLY A 136 -0.54 -10.41 -3.30
CA GLY A 136 -1.28 -10.41 -2.04
C GLY A 136 -2.39 -9.35 -1.98
N TYR A 137 -3.04 -9.28 -0.82
CA TYR A 137 -4.13 -8.32 -0.56
C TYR A 137 -3.98 -7.67 0.80
N ILE A 138 -4.20 -6.38 0.84
CA ILE A 138 -4.17 -5.54 2.05
C ILE A 138 -5.48 -4.76 2.14
N GLN A 139 -6.10 -4.75 3.32
CA GLN A 139 -7.29 -3.98 3.60
C GLN A 139 -7.05 -3.00 4.74
N ALA A 140 -7.25 -1.72 4.47
CA ALA A 140 -7.37 -0.68 5.46
C ALA A 140 -8.85 -0.52 5.83
N LYS A 141 -9.20 -0.63 7.11
CA LYS A 141 -10.54 -0.41 7.63
C LYS A 141 -10.55 0.87 8.44
N THR A 142 -11.45 1.79 8.10
CA THR A 142 -11.60 3.06 8.81
C THR A 142 -12.63 2.98 9.94
N TYR A 143 -12.56 3.91 10.89
CA TYR A 143 -13.58 4.00 11.95
C TYR A 143 -14.95 4.24 11.34
N SER A 144 -15.89 3.33 11.62
CA SER A 144 -17.25 3.39 11.06
C SER A 144 -18.34 3.58 12.11
N GLY A 145 -18.01 3.41 13.39
CA GLY A 145 -18.99 3.37 14.47
C GLY A 145 -19.90 2.14 14.41
N GLU A 146 -20.79 2.00 15.40
CA GLU A 146 -21.73 0.90 15.51
C GLU A 146 -23.15 1.42 15.75
N PHE A 147 -24.15 0.66 15.31
CA PHE A 147 -25.54 0.97 15.63
C PHE A 147 -25.82 0.79 17.12
N GLY A 148 -26.51 1.73 17.73
CA GLY A 148 -26.92 1.66 19.12
C GLY A 148 -27.92 0.53 19.40
N GLY A 149 -28.08 0.19 20.68
CA GLY A 149 -29.06 -0.80 21.14
C GLY A 149 -30.43 -0.22 21.41
N ARG A 150 -30.58 1.12 21.53
CA ARG A 150 -31.78 1.83 21.97
C ARG A 150 -32.44 2.59 20.81
N GLU A 151 -33.70 3.00 21.00
CA GLU A 151 -34.42 3.89 20.08
C GLU A 151 -33.93 5.35 20.21
N ALA A 152 -33.55 5.77 21.41
CA ALA A 152 -32.95 7.08 21.63
C ALA A 152 -31.56 7.15 21.03
N PHE A 153 -31.19 8.30 20.48
CA PHE A 153 -29.85 8.54 19.98
C PHE A 153 -28.84 8.61 21.13
N GLU A 154 -27.72 7.96 20.92
CA GLU A 154 -26.50 7.99 21.75
C GLU A 154 -25.40 8.68 20.96
N PHE A 155 -24.54 9.43 21.64
CA PHE A 155 -23.41 10.12 21.03
C PHE A 155 -22.13 9.48 21.56
N THR A 156 -21.25 9.10 20.64
CA THR A 156 -19.93 8.53 20.93
C THR A 156 -18.90 9.20 20.06
N GLY A 157 -17.67 9.22 20.51
CA GLY A 157 -16.60 9.82 19.71
C GLY A 157 -15.22 9.48 20.22
N ARG A 158 -14.24 9.90 19.42
CA ARG A 158 -12.81 9.75 19.69
C ARG A 158 -12.10 11.01 19.24
N THR A 159 -11.33 11.63 20.12
CA THR A 159 -10.38 12.65 19.72
C THR A 159 -8.97 12.10 19.81
N TYR A 160 -8.12 12.55 18.92
CA TYR A 160 -6.74 12.11 18.81
C TYR A 160 -5.85 13.33 18.61
N PHE A 161 -4.81 13.45 19.42
CA PHE A 161 -3.76 14.45 19.29
C PHE A 161 -2.41 13.73 19.34
N GLY A 162 -1.53 14.01 18.39
CA GLY A 162 -0.18 13.43 18.31
C GLY A 162 0.87 14.46 17.97
N THR A 163 2.08 14.26 18.49
CA THR A 163 3.28 15.04 18.13
C THR A 163 4.52 14.16 18.14
N GLN A 164 5.53 14.55 17.36
CA GLN A 164 6.81 13.85 17.28
C GLN A 164 7.95 14.84 16.99
N THR A 165 9.18 14.46 17.38
CA THR A 165 10.33 15.37 17.30
C THR A 165 11.11 15.26 16.00
N VAL A 166 11.11 14.12 15.31
CA VAL A 166 11.97 13.86 14.14
C VAL A 166 11.70 14.78 12.96
N ASN A 167 10.52 15.41 12.93
CA ASN A 167 10.09 16.38 11.92
C ASN A 167 9.13 17.44 12.49
N GLU A 168 9.12 17.64 13.80
CA GLU A 168 8.19 18.54 14.48
C GLU A 168 6.71 18.27 14.14
N GLY A 169 6.39 17.01 13.82
CA GLY A 169 5.09 16.60 13.34
C GLY A 169 3.98 16.77 14.37
N VAL A 170 2.83 17.26 13.91
CA VAL A 170 1.61 17.43 14.72
C VAL A 170 0.41 16.88 13.95
N VAL A 171 -0.44 16.11 14.63
CA VAL A 171 -1.71 15.63 14.10
C VAL A 171 -2.82 15.84 15.13
N ALA A 172 -3.96 16.36 14.67
CA ALA A 172 -5.18 16.48 15.45
C ALA A 172 -6.35 15.92 14.65
N SER A 173 -7.16 15.05 15.28
CA SER A 173 -8.36 14.53 14.63
C SER A 173 -9.49 14.28 15.60
N GLY A 174 -10.71 14.24 15.04
CA GLY A 174 -11.93 13.89 15.77
C GLY A 174 -12.83 12.99 14.94
N PHE A 175 -13.22 11.86 15.51
CA PHE A 175 -14.30 11.02 15.02
C PHE A 175 -15.49 11.14 15.95
N PHE A 176 -16.69 11.26 15.40
CA PHE A 176 -17.93 11.27 16.16
C PHE A 176 -19.01 10.45 15.47
N ALA A 177 -19.85 9.82 16.26
CA ALA A 177 -21.00 9.07 15.81
C ALA A 177 -22.23 9.38 16.67
N MET A 178 -23.35 9.63 16.01
CA MET A 178 -24.68 9.74 16.62
C MET A 178 -25.51 8.54 16.14
N THR A 179 -25.90 7.67 17.05
CA THR A 179 -26.43 6.36 16.72
C THR A 179 -27.64 5.98 17.55
N ASN A 180 -28.54 5.22 16.95
CA ASN A 180 -29.61 4.49 17.65
C ASN A 180 -29.76 3.09 17.00
N ARG A 181 -30.83 2.34 17.34
CA ARG A 181 -31.06 1.00 16.77
C ARG A 181 -31.09 0.97 15.23
N HIS A 182 -31.53 2.04 14.57
CA HIS A 182 -31.83 2.10 13.14
C HIS A 182 -30.95 3.04 12.36
N HIS A 183 -30.39 4.06 12.99
CA HIS A 183 -29.65 5.12 12.33
C HIS A 183 -28.26 5.26 12.94
N LEU A 184 -27.29 5.51 12.07
CA LEU A 184 -25.92 5.84 12.43
C LEU A 184 -25.45 6.97 11.51
N ILE A 185 -25.19 8.13 12.11
CA ILE A 185 -24.58 9.28 11.46
C ILE A 185 -23.18 9.41 12.02
N ARG A 186 -22.18 9.55 11.17
CA ARG A 186 -20.78 9.67 11.58
C ARG A 186 -20.05 10.75 10.82
N GLY A 187 -19.05 11.32 11.45
CA GLY A 187 -18.16 12.28 10.83
C GLY A 187 -16.73 12.14 11.36
N PHE A 188 -15.78 12.55 10.54
CA PHE A 188 -14.37 12.60 10.88
C PHE A 188 -13.76 13.87 10.32
N VAL A 189 -12.84 14.47 11.08
CA VAL A 189 -12.01 15.60 10.66
C VAL A 189 -10.57 15.35 11.13
N MET A 190 -9.60 15.75 10.32
CA MET A 190 -8.18 15.65 10.65
C MET A 190 -7.40 16.79 9.99
N ASN A 191 -6.43 17.30 10.73
CA ASN A 191 -5.36 18.13 10.21
C ASN A 191 -4.02 17.56 10.70
N GLU A 192 -3.05 17.47 9.81
CA GLU A 192 -1.72 16.92 10.06
C GLU A 192 -0.69 17.70 9.29
N SER A 193 0.43 18.05 9.95
CA SER A 193 1.56 18.74 9.30
C SER A 193 2.88 18.37 9.95
N ALA A 194 3.97 18.46 9.19
CA ALA A 194 5.31 18.26 9.68
C ALA A 194 6.34 19.04 8.85
N SER A 195 7.44 19.38 9.46
CA SER A 195 8.66 19.90 8.84
C SER A 195 9.50 18.78 8.21
N ASP A 196 10.68 19.12 7.69
CA ASP A 196 11.63 18.16 7.14
C ASP A 196 12.11 17.15 8.20
N LEU A 197 12.32 15.90 7.74
CA LEU A 197 12.78 14.78 8.55
C LEU A 197 14.25 14.91 8.96
N GLU A 198 14.56 14.63 10.21
CA GLU A 198 15.92 14.54 10.72
C GLU A 198 16.46 13.09 10.68
N PHE A 199 17.72 12.95 10.31
CA PHE A 199 18.51 11.74 10.49
C PHE A 199 19.75 12.05 11.34
N PRO A 200 20.50 11.07 11.87
CA PRO A 200 21.58 11.34 12.83
C PRO A 200 22.62 12.38 12.39
N ASP A 201 22.89 12.52 11.10
CA ASP A 201 23.93 13.36 10.55
C ASP A 201 23.41 14.58 9.74
N GLY A 202 22.09 14.85 9.73
CA GLY A 202 21.53 15.98 8.98
C GLY A 202 20.02 15.93 8.78
N VAL A 203 19.55 16.56 7.70
CA VAL A 203 18.13 16.74 7.38
C VAL A 203 17.82 16.23 5.98
N ILE A 204 16.70 15.52 5.84
CA ILE A 204 16.17 15.06 4.55
C ILE A 204 15.27 16.15 3.98
N THR A 205 15.78 17.01 3.11
CA THR A 205 14.99 18.07 2.48
C THR A 205 14.84 17.84 0.96
N PRO A 206 13.64 18.08 0.38
CA PRO A 206 12.35 18.37 1.02
C PRO A 206 11.65 17.08 1.49
N SER A 207 11.11 17.10 2.69
CA SER A 207 10.28 16.00 3.23
C SER A 207 9.15 16.48 4.13
N GLU A 208 9.00 17.81 4.27
CA GLU A 208 7.84 18.42 4.91
C GLU A 208 6.53 17.97 4.26
N TYR A 209 5.42 18.00 5.03
CA TYR A 209 4.10 17.72 4.48
C TYR A 209 2.98 18.38 5.30
N GLU A 210 1.83 18.56 4.62
CA GLU A 210 0.56 18.91 5.25
C GLU A 210 -0.58 18.11 4.62
N ARG A 211 -1.56 17.71 5.44
CA ARG A 211 -2.70 16.92 5.01
C ARG A 211 -3.94 17.22 5.85
N GLU A 212 -5.09 17.32 5.17
CA GLU A 212 -6.41 17.47 5.79
C GLU A 212 -7.34 16.37 5.30
N ARG A 213 -8.25 15.93 6.20
CA ARG A 213 -9.25 14.92 5.87
C ARG A 213 -10.59 15.28 6.49
N PHE A 214 -11.65 15.10 5.70
CA PHE A 214 -13.04 15.21 6.13
C PHE A 214 -13.85 14.03 5.61
N ASP A 215 -14.61 13.37 6.49
CA ASP A 215 -15.52 12.27 6.13
C ASP A 215 -16.89 12.52 6.75
N LEU A 216 -17.95 12.15 6.02
CA LEU A 216 -19.33 12.12 6.48
C LEU A 216 -19.99 10.82 6.01
N GLY A 217 -20.65 10.11 6.93
CA GLY A 217 -21.33 8.88 6.63
C GLY A 217 -22.70 8.80 7.29
N TYR A 218 -23.62 8.14 6.60
CA TYR A 218 -24.92 7.77 7.11
C TYR A 218 -25.21 6.31 6.85
N SER A 219 -25.68 5.59 7.87
CA SER A 219 -26.13 4.21 7.73
C SER A 219 -27.53 4.04 8.31
N PHE A 220 -28.34 3.21 7.65
CA PHE A 220 -29.69 2.87 8.07
C PHE A 220 -29.85 1.35 8.15
N ARG A 221 -30.40 0.84 9.25
CA ARG A 221 -30.65 -0.59 9.45
C ARG A 221 -32.12 -0.85 9.78
N ARG A 222 -32.71 -1.78 9.06
CA ARG A 222 -34.08 -2.25 9.34
C ARG A 222 -34.19 -3.76 9.13
N GLY A 223 -34.38 -4.51 10.21
CA GLY A 223 -34.35 -5.96 10.18
C GLY A 223 -33.02 -6.50 9.64
N GLU A 224 -33.06 -7.30 8.61
CA GLU A 224 -31.93 -7.92 7.95
C GLU A 224 -31.22 -7.00 6.93
N HIS A 225 -31.73 -5.80 6.70
CA HIS A 225 -31.25 -4.86 5.70
C HIS A 225 -30.44 -3.74 6.34
N THR A 226 -29.27 -3.47 5.79
CA THR A 226 -28.43 -2.31 6.12
C THR A 226 -28.07 -1.58 4.84
N PHE A 227 -28.20 -0.27 4.85
CA PHE A 227 -27.78 0.64 3.79
C PHE A 227 -26.83 1.67 4.37
N ALA A 228 -25.75 2.00 3.66
CA ALA A 228 -24.77 3.02 4.06
C ALA A 228 -24.37 3.87 2.87
N VAL A 229 -24.10 5.15 3.13
CA VAL A 229 -23.53 6.11 2.19
C VAL A 229 -22.42 6.86 2.92
N ASP A 230 -21.27 6.95 2.26
CA ASP A 230 -20.09 7.66 2.75
C ASP A 230 -19.58 8.61 1.66
N ILE A 231 -19.21 9.82 2.08
CA ILE A 231 -18.48 10.78 1.26
C ILE A 231 -17.25 11.24 2.04
N ALA A 232 -16.17 11.50 1.33
CA ALA A 232 -14.96 11.97 1.97
C ALA A 232 -14.18 12.92 1.03
N ARG A 233 -13.44 13.83 1.64
CA ARG A 233 -12.47 14.68 0.97
C ARG A 233 -11.13 14.57 1.66
N ASN A 234 -10.08 14.28 0.89
CA ASN A 234 -8.71 14.22 1.35
C ASN A 234 -7.89 15.23 0.56
N ASN A 235 -7.32 16.21 1.26
CA ASN A 235 -6.42 17.19 0.67
C ASN A 235 -5.03 16.98 1.25
N THR A 236 -4.04 16.81 0.38
CA THR A 236 -2.62 16.88 0.73
C THR A 236 -2.12 18.16 0.10
N GLY A 237 -1.57 19.06 0.91
CA GLY A 237 -0.90 20.26 0.42
C GLY A 237 0.56 19.95 0.04
N ASP A 238 1.45 20.85 0.37
CA ASP A 238 2.88 20.67 0.13
C ASP A 238 3.37 19.37 0.75
N ALA A 239 3.99 18.49 -0.07
CA ALA A 239 4.64 17.29 0.46
C ALA A 239 5.91 16.93 -0.33
N GLY A 240 7.04 16.90 0.39
CA GLY A 240 8.34 16.62 -0.18
C GLY A 240 8.51 15.15 -0.56
N THR A 241 9.00 14.91 -1.78
CA THR A 241 9.29 13.57 -2.30
C THR A 241 10.70 13.54 -2.90
N PRO A 242 11.76 13.65 -2.08
CA PRO A 242 13.13 13.84 -2.55
C PRO A 242 13.65 12.69 -3.41
N ALA A 243 13.03 11.53 -3.33
CA ALA A 243 13.35 10.36 -4.15
C ALA A 243 12.73 10.39 -5.55
N LEU A 244 11.80 11.29 -5.82
CA LEU A 244 11.11 11.43 -7.10
C LEU A 244 11.53 12.74 -7.81
N PRO A 245 11.27 12.85 -9.11
CA PRO A 245 11.69 14.03 -9.88
C PRO A 245 11.05 15.35 -9.48
N MET A 246 9.88 15.30 -8.86
CA MET A 246 9.07 16.45 -8.43
C MET A 246 8.52 16.21 -7.04
N ASP A 247 8.11 17.28 -6.37
CA ASP A 247 7.40 17.26 -5.09
C ASP A 247 5.92 17.52 -5.33
N ILE A 248 5.10 17.06 -4.42
CA ILE A 248 3.66 17.32 -4.40
C ILE A 248 3.45 18.78 -4.02
N LEU A 249 2.69 19.50 -4.84
CA LEU A 249 2.17 20.83 -4.53
C LEU A 249 0.75 20.73 -3.95
N SER A 250 -0.07 19.86 -4.51
CA SER A 250 -1.37 19.50 -3.92
C SER A 250 -1.89 18.18 -4.48
N ILE A 251 -2.67 17.48 -3.66
CA ILE A 251 -3.55 16.39 -4.07
C ILE A 251 -4.92 16.67 -3.50
N ASP A 252 -5.90 16.90 -4.36
CA ASP A 252 -7.30 17.08 -4.00
C ASP A 252 -8.08 15.83 -4.41
N SER A 253 -8.76 15.18 -3.45
CA SER A 253 -9.43 13.91 -3.68
C SER A 253 -10.82 13.90 -3.08
N ASP A 254 -11.82 13.68 -3.93
CA ASP A 254 -13.20 13.45 -3.53
C ASP A 254 -13.53 11.97 -3.67
N LEU A 255 -14.04 11.35 -2.61
CA LEU A 255 -14.37 9.92 -2.55
C LEU A 255 -15.83 9.74 -2.17
N PHE A 256 -16.47 8.75 -2.76
CA PHE A 256 -17.79 8.31 -2.32
C PHE A 256 -17.88 6.79 -2.27
N ARG A 257 -18.77 6.29 -1.42
CA ARG A 257 -19.12 4.88 -1.32
C ARG A 257 -20.56 4.69 -0.90
N THR A 258 -21.24 3.74 -1.51
CA THR A 258 -22.53 3.24 -1.05
C THR A 258 -22.46 1.75 -0.83
N ARG A 259 -23.13 1.26 0.22
CA ARG A 259 -23.19 -0.17 0.54
C ARG A 259 -24.60 -0.56 0.90
N TYR A 260 -25.09 -1.64 0.31
CA TYR A 260 -26.26 -2.35 0.75
C TYR A 260 -25.86 -3.75 1.21
N ARG A 261 -26.39 -4.17 2.36
CA ARG A 261 -26.20 -5.50 2.92
C ARG A 261 -27.53 -6.08 3.37
N HIS A 262 -27.79 -7.30 2.94
CA HIS A 262 -28.90 -8.13 3.42
C HIS A 262 -28.32 -9.38 4.07
N THR A 263 -28.64 -9.61 5.35
CA THR A 263 -28.15 -10.76 6.13
C THR A 263 -29.33 -11.62 6.52
N GLY A 264 -29.59 -12.69 5.75
CA GLY A 264 -30.64 -13.65 5.99
C GLY A 264 -30.11 -14.99 6.48
N THR A 265 -31.00 -15.90 6.84
CA THR A 265 -30.64 -17.26 7.32
C THR A 265 -29.97 -18.12 6.23
N ALA A 266 -30.26 -17.87 4.97
CA ALA A 266 -29.68 -18.62 3.84
C ALA A 266 -28.33 -18.04 3.37
N GLY A 267 -28.01 -16.81 3.73
CA GLY A 267 -26.79 -16.16 3.28
C GLY A 267 -26.81 -14.65 3.45
N THR A 268 -25.68 -14.04 3.07
CA THR A 268 -25.49 -12.59 3.08
C THR A 268 -25.24 -12.08 1.68
N LEU A 269 -26.04 -11.11 1.23
CA LEU A 269 -25.80 -10.33 0.00
C LEU A 269 -25.18 -9.00 0.37
N THR A 270 -24.05 -8.67 -0.27
CA THR A 270 -23.41 -7.35 -0.19
C THR A 270 -23.30 -6.75 -1.58
N ALA A 271 -23.77 -5.53 -1.75
CA ALA A 271 -23.60 -4.74 -2.97
C ALA A 271 -22.97 -3.41 -2.61
N GLU A 272 -21.90 -3.04 -3.30
CA GLU A 272 -21.17 -1.80 -3.10
C GLU A 272 -20.97 -1.07 -4.42
N LEU A 273 -21.03 0.25 -4.37
CA LEU A 273 -20.60 1.15 -5.44
C LEU A 273 -19.67 2.19 -4.80
N PHE A 274 -18.54 2.42 -5.42
CA PHE A 274 -17.55 3.39 -4.93
C PHE A 274 -16.88 4.12 -6.07
N GLY A 275 -16.31 5.28 -5.79
CA GLY A 275 -15.52 6.01 -6.77
C GLY A 275 -14.73 7.13 -6.13
N SER A 276 -13.76 7.64 -6.88
CA SER A 276 -13.01 8.83 -6.53
C SER A 276 -12.65 9.66 -7.75
N ASN A 277 -12.46 10.94 -7.51
CA ASN A 277 -11.84 11.88 -8.43
C ASN A 277 -10.63 12.49 -7.73
N ASN A 278 -9.45 12.38 -8.34
CA ASN A 278 -8.21 12.85 -7.76
C ASN A 278 -7.52 13.81 -8.73
N GLU A 279 -7.13 14.99 -8.24
CA GLU A 279 -6.32 15.98 -8.94
C GLU A 279 -4.98 16.12 -8.25
N HIS A 280 -3.88 16.07 -8.99
CA HIS A 280 -2.53 16.08 -8.46
C HIS A 280 -1.64 17.09 -9.20
N TRP A 281 -1.20 18.11 -8.48
CA TRP A 281 -0.20 19.07 -8.94
C TRP A 281 1.17 18.74 -8.34
N MET A 282 2.21 18.78 -9.17
CA MET A 282 3.58 18.54 -8.73
C MET A 282 4.58 19.43 -9.46
N THR A 283 5.66 19.79 -8.78
CA THR A 283 6.71 20.68 -9.33
C THR A 283 8.10 20.23 -8.93
N ASN A 284 9.12 20.64 -9.71
CA ASN A 284 10.52 20.43 -9.35
C ASN A 284 11.21 21.72 -8.85
N PHE A 285 10.44 22.70 -8.34
CA PHE A 285 10.98 24.02 -8.00
C PHE A 285 10.30 24.69 -6.80
N HIS A 286 9.26 24.12 -6.21
CA HIS A 286 8.52 24.74 -5.10
C HIS A 286 9.16 24.41 -3.75
N LEU A 287 9.21 23.14 -3.36
CA LEU A 287 9.81 22.69 -2.09
C LEU A 287 11.31 22.47 -2.22
N ARG A 288 11.77 21.95 -3.32
CA ARG A 288 13.21 21.75 -3.59
C ARG A 288 13.85 22.97 -4.22
N ARG A 289 15.18 23.07 -4.09
CA ARG A 289 15.96 24.09 -4.77
C ARG A 289 15.63 24.13 -6.27
N PRO A 290 15.18 25.26 -6.81
CA PRO A 290 14.85 25.40 -8.22
C PRO A 290 16.05 25.08 -9.13
N PRO A 291 15.82 24.57 -10.37
CA PRO A 291 16.87 24.31 -11.33
C PRO A 291 17.75 25.55 -11.59
N GLN A 292 19.05 25.44 -11.36
CA GLN A 292 20.03 26.51 -11.54
C GLN A 292 20.64 26.47 -12.95
N ASP A 293 21.13 27.60 -13.48
CA ASP A 293 21.88 27.62 -14.72
C ASP A 293 23.09 26.65 -14.65
N ASN A 294 23.32 25.94 -15.73
CA ASN A 294 24.54 25.14 -15.93
C ASN A 294 25.13 25.41 -17.32
N MET A 295 26.31 24.84 -17.59
CA MET A 295 27.04 25.08 -18.86
C MET A 295 26.26 24.63 -20.11
N MET A 296 25.33 23.69 -19.98
CA MET A 296 24.59 23.09 -21.08
C MET A 296 23.18 23.64 -21.25
N SER A 297 22.58 24.20 -20.19
CA SER A 297 21.20 24.65 -20.23
C SER A 297 20.90 25.72 -19.18
N PRO A 298 20.22 26.82 -19.55
CA PRO A 298 19.66 27.76 -18.56
C PRO A 298 18.68 27.05 -17.61
N GLY A 299 18.71 27.40 -16.33
CA GLY A 299 17.84 26.81 -15.31
C GLY A 299 16.37 26.88 -15.67
N ARG A 300 15.91 28.05 -16.21
CA ARG A 300 14.52 28.26 -16.65
C ARG A 300 13.99 27.22 -17.64
N MET A 301 14.87 26.57 -18.42
CA MET A 301 14.50 25.53 -19.37
C MET A 301 14.17 24.19 -18.69
N ARG A 302 14.58 24.01 -17.42
CA ARG A 302 14.46 22.77 -16.66
C ARG A 302 13.36 22.78 -15.60
N PHE A 303 12.61 23.90 -15.45
CA PHE A 303 11.44 23.92 -14.61
C PHE A 303 10.36 22.99 -15.17
N ARG A 304 9.75 22.20 -14.31
CA ARG A 304 8.67 21.27 -14.65
C ARG A 304 7.54 21.41 -13.64
N GLN A 305 6.35 21.49 -14.17
CA GLN A 305 5.12 21.40 -13.42
C GLN A 305 4.22 20.39 -14.12
N THR A 306 3.67 19.46 -13.37
CA THR A 306 2.77 18.45 -13.89
C THR A 306 1.43 18.56 -13.22
N PHE A 307 0.38 18.53 -14.01
CA PHE A 307 -0.99 18.31 -13.58
C PHE A 307 -1.43 16.91 -14.03
N ALA A 308 -1.88 16.09 -13.10
CA ALA A 308 -2.38 14.76 -13.35
C ALA A 308 -3.73 14.56 -12.70
N THR A 309 -4.58 13.76 -13.32
CA THR A 309 -5.89 13.39 -12.79
C THR A 309 -6.10 11.89 -12.84
N SER A 310 -6.89 11.37 -11.91
CA SER A 310 -7.47 10.03 -12.01
C SER A 310 -8.93 10.05 -11.61
N GLU A 311 -9.76 9.46 -12.46
CA GLU A 311 -11.14 9.15 -12.15
C GLU A 311 -11.28 7.65 -11.99
N ASN A 312 -11.96 7.19 -10.95
CA ASN A 312 -12.27 5.79 -10.81
C ASN A 312 -13.70 5.56 -10.34
N LEU A 313 -14.29 4.49 -10.86
CA LEU A 313 -15.59 3.97 -10.47
C LEU A 313 -15.48 2.46 -10.30
N GLY A 314 -16.03 1.92 -9.23
CA GLY A 314 -16.01 0.48 -9.02
C GLY A 314 -17.29 -0.02 -8.36
N PHE A 315 -17.52 -1.30 -8.50
CA PHE A 315 -18.60 -1.99 -7.80
C PHE A 315 -18.19 -3.38 -7.35
N ASN A 316 -18.80 -3.85 -6.26
CA ASN A 316 -18.69 -5.21 -5.76
C ASN A 316 -20.10 -5.74 -5.51
N LEU A 317 -20.40 -6.92 -6.03
CA LEU A 317 -21.61 -7.68 -5.74
C LEU A 317 -21.19 -9.06 -5.25
N LYS A 318 -21.42 -9.37 -3.98
CA LYS A 318 -21.02 -10.63 -3.33
C LYS A 318 -22.22 -11.28 -2.67
N TYR A 319 -22.38 -12.58 -2.90
CA TYR A 319 -23.35 -13.41 -2.18
C TYR A 319 -22.64 -14.56 -1.48
N GLU A 320 -22.74 -14.57 -0.15
CA GLU A 320 -22.27 -15.64 0.74
C GLU A 320 -23.45 -16.55 1.06
N GLN A 321 -23.46 -17.75 0.51
CA GLN A 321 -24.50 -18.74 0.76
C GLN A 321 -24.06 -19.71 1.87
N TYR A 322 -24.83 -19.78 2.91
CA TYR A 322 -24.58 -20.71 4.02
C TYR A 322 -25.17 -22.08 3.70
N VAL A 323 -24.35 -23.13 3.86
CA VAL A 323 -24.75 -24.52 3.66
C VAL A 323 -24.23 -25.36 4.82
N ASN A 324 -24.80 -26.56 5.05
CA ASN A 324 -24.57 -27.37 6.24
C ASN A 324 -23.09 -27.60 6.63
N ASN A 325 -22.16 -27.58 5.66
CA ASN A 325 -20.75 -27.87 5.92
C ASN A 325 -19.82 -26.78 5.37
N GLY A 326 -20.28 -25.52 5.33
CA GLY A 326 -19.44 -24.40 4.94
C GLY A 326 -20.16 -23.31 4.17
N VAL A 327 -19.43 -22.54 3.35
CA VAL A 327 -19.93 -21.35 2.67
C VAL A 327 -19.57 -21.40 1.18
N TRP A 328 -20.52 -21.06 0.32
CA TRP A 328 -20.22 -20.66 -1.04
C TRP A 328 -20.16 -19.13 -1.16
N ASN A 329 -19.14 -18.63 -1.81
CA ASN A 329 -19.00 -17.21 -2.17
C ASN A 329 -19.13 -17.07 -3.69
N TYR A 330 -20.03 -16.23 -4.14
CA TYR A 330 -20.20 -15.86 -5.53
C TYR A 330 -20.05 -14.36 -5.67
N GLY A 331 -19.42 -13.89 -6.72
CA GLY A 331 -19.34 -12.46 -6.90
C GLY A 331 -19.05 -12.01 -8.31
N LEU A 332 -19.43 -10.75 -8.52
CA LEU A 332 -19.10 -9.92 -9.67
C LEU A 332 -18.52 -8.63 -9.15
N ASP A 333 -17.44 -8.18 -9.75
CA ASP A 333 -16.82 -6.91 -9.41
C ASP A 333 -16.31 -6.19 -10.66
N GLY A 334 -16.22 -4.88 -10.57
CA GLY A 334 -15.69 -4.03 -11.62
C GLY A 334 -14.92 -2.86 -11.08
N HIS A 335 -13.84 -2.48 -11.77
CA HIS A 335 -13.05 -1.29 -11.46
C HIS A 335 -12.64 -0.62 -12.76
N PHE A 336 -13.07 0.62 -12.97
CA PHE A 336 -12.92 1.42 -14.17
C PHE A 336 -12.11 2.64 -13.83
N THR A 337 -10.99 2.86 -14.52
CA THR A 337 -10.09 3.98 -14.24
C THR A 337 -9.73 4.74 -15.50
N ASN A 338 -9.60 6.05 -15.36
CA ASN A 338 -9.10 6.94 -16.39
C ASN A 338 -8.01 7.85 -15.83
N HIS A 339 -6.91 8.04 -16.56
CA HIS A 339 -5.77 8.84 -16.13
C HIS A 339 -5.34 9.81 -17.23
N ASP A 340 -5.11 11.06 -16.83
CA ASP A 340 -4.50 12.10 -17.64
C ASP A 340 -3.28 12.70 -16.94
N ALA A 341 -2.26 13.10 -17.69
CA ALA A 341 -1.13 13.84 -17.15
C ALA A 341 -0.44 14.70 -18.21
N VAL A 342 -0.23 15.98 -17.89
CA VAL A 342 0.44 16.94 -18.75
C VAL A 342 1.57 17.63 -17.99
N VAL A 343 2.77 17.63 -18.58
CA VAL A 343 3.94 18.34 -18.08
C VAL A 343 4.08 19.67 -18.79
N THR A 344 4.24 20.74 -18.03
CA THR A 344 4.42 22.11 -18.53
C THR A 344 5.69 22.75 -17.96
N ASN A 345 6.07 23.93 -18.47
CA ASN A 345 7.12 24.77 -17.92
C ASN A 345 6.57 26.17 -17.66
N PRO A 346 6.50 26.65 -16.41
CA PRO A 346 5.90 27.95 -16.10
C PRO A 346 6.65 29.14 -16.69
N ASN A 347 7.93 28.97 -17.05
CA ASN A 347 8.76 30.00 -17.66
C ASN A 347 8.72 30.02 -19.20
N ILE A 348 8.10 29.00 -19.82
CA ILE A 348 8.10 28.78 -21.26
C ILE A 348 6.70 28.31 -21.69
N GLY A 349 5.77 29.23 -21.93
CA GLY A 349 4.37 28.93 -22.22
C GLY A 349 4.11 27.92 -23.34
N PRO A 350 4.87 27.89 -24.46
CA PRO A 350 4.67 26.91 -25.51
C PRO A 350 5.19 25.48 -25.18
N PHE A 351 5.91 25.30 -24.07
CA PHE A 351 6.40 23.98 -23.68
C PHE A 351 5.25 23.13 -23.12
N PHE A 352 5.06 21.94 -23.65
CA PHE A 352 4.19 20.92 -23.09
C PHE A 352 4.68 19.51 -23.45
N LEU A 353 4.25 18.55 -22.65
CA LEU A 353 4.33 17.12 -22.94
C LEU A 353 3.09 16.44 -22.36
N THR A 354 2.23 15.91 -23.21
CA THR A 354 1.12 15.04 -22.81
C THR A 354 1.70 13.67 -22.45
N ASN A 355 1.80 13.38 -21.16
CA ASN A 355 2.37 12.12 -20.67
C ASN A 355 1.37 10.98 -20.79
N PHE A 356 0.15 11.21 -20.34
CA PHE A 356 -0.99 10.31 -20.49
C PHE A 356 -2.19 11.11 -20.98
N SER A 357 -3.02 10.52 -21.82
CA SER A 357 -4.21 11.14 -22.40
C SER A 357 -5.32 10.12 -22.44
N ASP A 358 -6.39 10.32 -21.66
CA ASP A 358 -7.53 9.41 -21.58
C ASP A 358 -7.08 7.95 -21.47
N SER A 359 -6.16 7.68 -20.52
CA SER A 359 -5.55 6.36 -20.35
C SER A 359 -6.46 5.50 -19.47
N GLN A 360 -7.22 4.64 -20.11
CA GLN A 360 -8.25 3.81 -19.49
C GLN A 360 -7.70 2.43 -19.12
N ARG A 361 -8.12 1.91 -17.96
CA ARG A 361 -7.90 0.54 -17.53
C ARG A 361 -9.13 0.03 -16.78
N ASP A 362 -9.87 -0.85 -17.43
CA ASP A 362 -11.14 -1.40 -16.94
C ASP A 362 -10.98 -2.86 -16.63
N VAL A 363 -11.37 -3.28 -15.44
CA VAL A 363 -11.33 -4.67 -14.98
C VAL A 363 -12.74 -5.12 -14.61
N LEU A 364 -13.21 -6.18 -15.24
CA LEU A 364 -14.46 -6.87 -14.88
C LEU A 364 -14.13 -8.28 -14.41
N GLY A 365 -14.54 -8.63 -13.19
CA GLY A 365 -14.26 -9.90 -12.53
C GLY A 365 -15.53 -10.69 -12.21
N ALA A 366 -15.41 -12.01 -12.26
CA ALA A 366 -16.41 -12.94 -11.75
C ALA A 366 -15.69 -14.07 -11.01
N PHE A 367 -16.24 -14.48 -9.86
CA PHE A 367 -15.64 -15.56 -9.08
C PHE A 367 -16.67 -16.47 -8.43
N VAL A 368 -16.22 -17.68 -8.15
CA VAL A 368 -16.89 -18.63 -7.26
C VAL A 368 -15.85 -19.28 -6.35
N GLU A 369 -16.19 -19.39 -5.08
CA GLU A 369 -15.32 -19.93 -4.05
C GLU A 369 -16.12 -20.81 -3.09
N ARG A 370 -15.49 -21.85 -2.60
CA ARG A 370 -16.08 -22.76 -1.62
C ARG A 370 -15.15 -22.90 -0.44
N SER A 371 -15.68 -22.63 0.75
CA SER A 371 -15.10 -23.04 2.03
C SER A 371 -15.89 -24.23 2.57
N LEU A 372 -15.22 -25.32 2.85
CA LEU A 372 -15.82 -26.61 3.16
C LEU A 372 -15.12 -27.24 4.36
N VAL A 373 -15.90 -27.70 5.34
CA VAL A 373 -15.40 -28.57 6.44
C VAL A 373 -15.70 -30.02 6.08
N VAL A 374 -14.67 -30.86 6.07
CA VAL A 374 -14.75 -32.29 5.77
C VAL A 374 -14.42 -33.09 7.02
N GLY A 375 -15.41 -33.80 7.55
CA GLY A 375 -15.28 -34.46 8.86
C GLY A 375 -15.17 -33.41 9.98
N GLU A 376 -14.35 -33.72 10.99
CA GLU A 376 -14.17 -32.87 12.19
C GLU A 376 -12.86 -32.05 12.17
N THR A 377 -11.90 -32.43 11.30
CA THR A 377 -10.52 -31.94 11.39
C THR A 377 -9.95 -31.40 10.09
N MET A 378 -10.71 -31.43 8.98
CA MET A 378 -10.20 -31.01 7.68
C MET A 378 -11.02 -29.86 7.12
N GLY A 379 -10.36 -28.76 6.78
CA GLY A 379 -10.90 -27.64 6.03
C GLY A 379 -10.36 -27.61 4.61
N LEU A 380 -11.21 -27.30 3.64
CA LEU A 380 -10.82 -27.08 2.25
C LEU A 380 -11.42 -25.77 1.75
N ASP A 381 -10.55 -24.87 1.31
CA ASP A 381 -10.92 -23.65 0.59
C ASP A 381 -10.43 -23.76 -0.84
N ALA A 382 -11.32 -23.53 -1.79
CA ALA A 382 -10.94 -23.51 -3.20
C ALA A 382 -11.84 -22.56 -4.00
N GLY A 383 -11.27 -21.93 -5.01
CA GLY A 383 -12.03 -21.01 -5.83
C GLY A 383 -11.40 -20.75 -7.18
N ILE A 384 -12.21 -20.24 -8.08
CA ILE A 384 -11.82 -19.79 -9.41
C ILE A 384 -12.33 -18.38 -9.67
N ARG A 385 -11.57 -17.61 -10.43
CA ARG A 385 -11.91 -16.25 -10.87
C ARG A 385 -11.52 -16.06 -12.34
N TYR A 386 -12.33 -15.33 -13.03
CA TYR A 386 -12.03 -14.80 -14.35
C TYR A 386 -12.06 -13.27 -14.29
N ASN A 387 -11.02 -12.62 -14.81
CA ASN A 387 -10.97 -11.18 -14.99
C ASN A 387 -10.77 -10.87 -16.49
N ARG A 388 -11.59 -9.98 -17.01
CA ARG A 388 -11.38 -9.35 -18.31
C ARG A 388 -10.86 -7.94 -18.06
N VAL A 389 -9.66 -7.65 -18.58
CA VAL A 389 -9.04 -6.32 -18.49
C VAL A 389 -9.01 -5.72 -19.88
N THR A 390 -9.59 -4.52 -20.03
CA THR A 390 -9.53 -3.74 -21.25
C THR A 390 -8.77 -2.45 -21.00
N MET A 391 -7.86 -2.12 -21.88
CA MET A 391 -7.02 -0.93 -21.77
C MET A 391 -6.97 -0.19 -23.08
N ASN A 392 -6.97 1.14 -23.01
CA ASN A 392 -6.81 2.02 -24.16
C ASN A 392 -6.21 3.36 -23.71
N THR A 393 -5.68 4.14 -24.65
CA THR A 393 -5.19 5.50 -24.36
C THR A 393 -5.33 6.38 -25.59
N GLY A 394 -5.52 7.67 -25.38
CA GLY A 394 -5.57 8.69 -26.42
C GLY A 394 -4.22 8.95 -27.07
N GLU A 395 -4.17 9.94 -27.96
CA GLU A 395 -2.95 10.36 -28.59
C GLU A 395 -2.09 11.22 -27.66
N VAL A 396 -0.78 11.07 -27.77
CA VAL A 396 0.21 11.84 -27.02
C VAL A 396 0.99 12.79 -27.94
N GLY A 397 1.62 13.79 -27.33
CA GLY A 397 2.43 14.73 -28.06
C GLY A 397 3.27 15.62 -27.17
N SER A 398 4.16 16.39 -27.76
CA SER A 398 5.00 17.32 -27.01
C SER A 398 5.50 18.48 -27.86
N ASN A 399 5.84 19.58 -27.18
CA ASN A 399 6.67 20.67 -27.71
C ASN A 399 7.80 20.95 -26.71
N LEU A 400 8.92 20.24 -26.87
CA LEU A 400 10.05 20.34 -25.93
C LEU A 400 11.03 21.45 -26.24
N ASN A 401 10.96 22.05 -27.44
CA ASN A 401 11.84 23.11 -27.87
C ASN A 401 11.05 24.26 -28.51
N PRO A 402 10.37 25.08 -27.70
CA PRO A 402 9.55 26.19 -28.19
C PRO A 402 10.36 27.38 -28.71
N MET A 403 11.68 27.39 -28.56
CA MET A 403 12.55 28.37 -29.20
C MET A 403 12.93 27.89 -30.59
N ASN A 404 12.62 28.66 -31.61
CA ASN A 404 13.04 28.43 -33.01
C ASN A 404 14.54 28.25 -33.07
N MET A 405 15.01 26.98 -33.09
CA MET A 405 16.41 26.67 -33.42
C MET A 405 16.62 26.99 -34.87
N PRO A 406 17.80 27.53 -35.27
CA PRO A 406 18.11 27.83 -36.66
C PRO A 406 17.89 26.61 -37.55
N ALA A 407 17.29 26.83 -38.72
CA ALA A 407 17.16 25.79 -39.73
C ALA A 407 18.55 25.24 -40.08
N GLY A 408 18.74 23.92 -39.92
CA GLY A 408 19.99 23.27 -40.27
C GLY A 408 20.74 22.54 -39.13
N MET A 409 20.24 22.59 -37.88
CA MET A 409 20.75 21.73 -36.81
C MET A 409 20.30 20.28 -36.99
N PRO A 410 21.23 19.29 -36.88
CA PRO A 410 20.85 17.89 -36.94
C PRO A 410 19.99 17.50 -35.77
N VAL A 411 18.97 16.71 -36.02
CA VAL A 411 18.06 16.05 -35.08
C VAL A 411 17.90 16.73 -33.71
N THR A 412 16.91 17.61 -33.59
CA THR A 412 16.61 18.27 -32.33
C THR A 412 15.88 17.31 -31.37
N MET A 413 15.92 17.55 -30.06
CA MET A 413 15.16 16.80 -29.07
C MET A 413 13.65 16.78 -29.40
N ASN A 414 13.13 17.88 -29.94
CA ASN A 414 11.74 17.96 -30.38
C ASN A 414 11.42 17.00 -31.53
N ASN A 415 12.32 16.85 -32.50
CA ASN A 415 12.14 15.89 -33.59
C ASN A 415 12.18 14.44 -33.08
N LEU A 416 13.09 14.12 -32.14
CA LEU A 416 13.15 12.80 -31.52
C LEU A 416 11.89 12.51 -30.71
N SER A 417 11.41 13.47 -29.92
CA SER A 417 10.18 13.33 -29.17
C SER A 417 8.96 13.15 -30.08
N SER A 418 8.89 13.90 -31.18
CA SER A 418 7.83 13.72 -32.18
C SER A 418 7.89 12.35 -32.86
N LEU A 419 9.09 11.79 -33.11
CA LEU A 419 9.23 10.42 -33.62
C LEU A 419 8.71 9.38 -32.64
N LEU A 420 9.01 9.52 -31.34
CA LEU A 420 8.46 8.62 -30.32
C LEU A 420 6.92 8.75 -30.22
N ALA A 421 6.41 9.97 -30.16
CA ALA A 421 4.97 10.21 -30.11
C ALA A 421 4.24 9.62 -31.32
N ASN A 422 4.77 9.83 -32.52
CA ASN A 422 4.20 9.25 -33.76
C ASN A 422 4.26 7.72 -33.73
N GLY A 423 5.36 7.12 -33.27
CA GLY A 423 5.49 5.67 -33.10
C GLY A 423 4.45 5.11 -32.13
N PHE A 424 4.27 5.79 -31.00
CA PHE A 424 3.26 5.43 -29.98
C PHE A 424 1.84 5.60 -30.53
N ASN A 425 1.52 6.73 -31.17
CA ASN A 425 0.18 7.01 -31.68
C ASN A 425 -0.23 6.07 -32.82
N ASN A 426 0.72 5.52 -33.57
CA ASN A 426 0.49 4.54 -34.63
C ASN A 426 0.46 3.08 -34.12
N ALA A 427 0.81 2.82 -32.85
CA ALA A 427 0.73 1.48 -32.28
C ALA A 427 -0.73 1.10 -31.99
N ASP A 428 -1.01 -0.21 -31.94
CA ASP A 428 -2.29 -0.71 -31.44
C ASP A 428 -2.34 -0.56 -29.92
N ARG A 429 -2.95 0.54 -29.46
CA ARG A 429 -3.02 0.92 -28.05
C ARG A 429 -4.21 0.27 -27.34
N SER A 430 -5.15 -0.33 -28.08
CA SER A 430 -6.28 -1.04 -27.51
C SER A 430 -5.88 -2.47 -27.17
N GLN A 431 -5.84 -2.80 -25.90
CA GLN A 431 -5.38 -4.10 -25.41
C GLN A 431 -6.49 -4.78 -24.60
N VAL A 432 -6.58 -6.10 -24.71
CA VAL A 432 -7.56 -6.93 -23.97
C VAL A 432 -6.86 -8.16 -23.42
N ASP A 433 -6.87 -8.28 -22.09
CA ASP A 433 -6.34 -9.44 -21.39
C ASP A 433 -7.48 -10.25 -20.79
N ASN A 434 -7.38 -11.57 -20.88
CA ASN A 434 -8.34 -12.51 -20.28
C ASN A 434 -7.59 -13.37 -19.26
N ASN A 435 -7.81 -13.07 -17.99
CA ASN A 435 -7.08 -13.63 -16.88
C ASN A 435 -7.93 -14.67 -16.16
N PHE A 436 -7.31 -15.79 -15.83
CA PHE A 436 -7.97 -16.86 -15.08
C PHE A 436 -7.13 -17.22 -13.85
N ASP A 437 -7.71 -17.07 -12.67
CA ASP A 437 -7.09 -17.39 -11.38
C ASP A 437 -7.78 -18.59 -10.74
N TRP A 438 -7.02 -19.35 -9.98
CA TRP A 438 -7.53 -20.34 -9.06
C TRP A 438 -6.65 -20.43 -7.82
N PHE A 439 -7.25 -20.90 -6.75
CA PHE A 439 -6.51 -21.33 -5.57
C PHE A 439 -7.18 -22.56 -4.95
N ALA A 440 -6.40 -23.31 -4.20
CA ALA A 440 -6.87 -24.37 -3.31
C ALA A 440 -5.99 -24.39 -2.07
N ARG A 441 -6.61 -24.52 -0.90
CA ARG A 441 -5.95 -24.63 0.39
C ARG A 441 -6.60 -25.72 1.22
N LEU A 442 -5.77 -26.61 1.73
CA LEU A 442 -6.14 -27.69 2.65
C LEU A 442 -5.59 -27.35 4.04
N SER A 443 -6.44 -27.39 5.04
CA SER A 443 -6.07 -27.28 6.45
C SER A 443 -6.42 -28.60 7.17
N LEU A 444 -5.53 -29.02 8.10
CA LEU A 444 -5.68 -30.24 8.85
C LEU A 444 -5.42 -29.95 10.32
N GLU A 445 -6.45 -30.07 11.14
CA GLU A 445 -6.33 -29.98 12.58
C GLU A 445 -5.66 -31.24 13.11
N GLY A 446 -4.48 -31.08 13.71
CA GLY A 446 -3.71 -32.13 14.35
C GLY A 446 -3.94 -32.18 15.86
N SER A 447 -3.20 -33.03 16.53
CA SER A 447 -3.21 -33.09 17.98
C SER A 447 -2.43 -31.93 18.60
N LYS A 448 -2.75 -31.55 19.86
CA LYS A 448 -2.01 -30.59 20.68
C LYS A 448 -2.05 -29.12 20.14
N GLY A 449 -3.15 -28.71 19.52
CA GLY A 449 -3.34 -27.34 19.06
C GLY A 449 -2.48 -26.96 17.84
N ILE A 450 -2.14 -27.93 17.00
CA ILE A 450 -1.43 -27.72 15.74
C ILE A 450 -2.44 -27.86 14.59
N THR A 451 -2.53 -26.85 13.73
CA THR A 451 -3.25 -26.92 12.46
C THR A 451 -2.26 -26.76 11.31
N TRP A 452 -2.11 -27.80 10.50
CA TRP A 452 -1.28 -27.79 9.30
C TRP A 452 -2.05 -27.26 8.11
N TYR A 453 -1.37 -26.60 7.17
CA TYR A 453 -1.97 -26.29 5.92
C TYR A 453 -0.99 -26.36 4.74
N VAL A 454 -1.55 -26.58 3.55
CA VAL A 454 -0.87 -26.48 2.27
C VAL A 454 -1.78 -25.78 1.28
N GLY A 455 -1.24 -24.85 0.54
CA GLY A 455 -1.93 -24.09 -0.47
C GLY A 455 -1.22 -24.12 -1.82
N ALA A 456 -1.99 -24.04 -2.90
CA ALA A 456 -1.50 -23.84 -4.24
C ALA A 456 -2.40 -22.86 -5.00
N ALA A 457 -1.81 -22.06 -5.88
CA ALA A 457 -2.57 -21.09 -6.66
C ALA A 457 -1.93 -20.79 -8.02
N ARG A 458 -2.78 -20.37 -8.95
CA ARG A 458 -2.42 -19.59 -10.12
C ARG A 458 -3.07 -18.21 -9.99
N LYS A 459 -2.27 -17.16 -10.05
CA LYS A 459 -2.70 -15.77 -9.94
C LYS A 459 -2.16 -14.98 -11.13
N THR A 460 -2.92 -13.99 -11.56
CA THR A 460 -2.57 -13.17 -12.73
C THR A 460 -2.66 -11.69 -12.40
N ARG A 461 -1.92 -10.87 -13.16
CA ARG A 461 -2.03 -9.41 -13.17
C ARG A 461 -1.76 -8.88 -14.58
N SER A 462 -2.68 -8.09 -15.10
CA SER A 462 -2.43 -7.33 -16.32
C SER A 462 -1.51 -6.13 -16.03
N PRO A 463 -0.75 -5.64 -17.03
CA PRO A 463 0.06 -4.45 -16.88
C PRO A 463 -0.76 -3.25 -16.37
N SER A 464 -0.09 -2.33 -15.65
CA SER A 464 -0.68 -1.02 -15.34
C SER A 464 -0.67 -0.10 -16.56
N TYR A 465 -1.42 1.00 -16.48
CA TYR A 465 -1.41 2.01 -17.55
C TYR A 465 -0.03 2.61 -17.75
N GLN A 466 0.73 2.78 -16.67
CA GLN A 466 2.09 3.30 -16.73
C GLN A 466 3.06 2.31 -17.38
N GLU A 467 2.98 1.03 -17.06
CA GLU A 467 3.82 -0.01 -17.67
C GLU A 467 3.58 -0.12 -19.18
N ARG A 468 2.35 0.08 -19.66
CA ARG A 468 2.01 0.04 -21.09
C ARG A 468 2.22 1.36 -21.82
N TYR A 469 1.79 2.50 -21.24
CA TYR A 469 1.58 3.73 -22.00
C TYR A 469 2.58 4.86 -21.70
N LEU A 470 3.57 4.64 -20.85
CA LEU A 470 4.65 5.60 -20.61
C LEU A 470 5.55 5.69 -21.84
N TRP A 471 5.33 6.66 -22.69
CA TRP A 471 5.97 6.75 -23.99
C TRP A 471 7.28 7.57 -24.03
N SER A 472 7.45 8.52 -23.10
CA SER A 472 8.57 9.48 -23.12
C SER A 472 9.58 9.21 -22.01
N PRO A 473 10.88 9.03 -22.32
CA PRO A 473 11.93 8.74 -21.32
C PRO A 473 12.49 10.02 -20.70
N MET A 474 11.61 10.96 -20.33
CA MET A 474 12.02 12.15 -19.58
C MET A 474 11.97 11.88 -18.08
N GLU A 475 12.84 12.53 -17.31
CA GLU A 475 12.82 12.40 -15.84
C GLU A 475 11.48 12.80 -15.25
N SER A 476 10.87 13.87 -15.75
CA SER A 476 9.57 14.36 -15.29
C SER A 476 8.37 13.47 -15.64
N THR A 477 8.54 12.48 -16.51
CA THR A 477 7.47 11.54 -16.90
C THR A 477 7.74 10.13 -16.38
N GLY A 478 8.95 9.63 -16.57
CA GLY A 478 9.34 8.26 -16.31
C GLY A 478 10.45 8.09 -15.27
N GLY A 479 10.81 9.15 -14.53
CA GLY A 479 11.81 9.06 -13.47
C GLY A 479 11.29 8.27 -12.27
N MET A 480 11.89 7.10 -12.00
CA MET A 480 11.50 6.24 -10.90
C MET A 480 12.42 6.39 -9.69
N ALA A 481 12.00 5.87 -8.56
CA ALA A 481 12.70 5.96 -7.28
C ALA A 481 14.03 5.19 -7.23
N ASP A 482 14.37 4.40 -8.24
CA ASP A 482 15.69 3.78 -8.44
C ASP A 482 16.72 4.71 -9.10
N GLY A 483 16.36 5.95 -9.36
CA GLY A 483 17.24 6.89 -10.06
C GLY A 483 17.24 6.74 -11.57
N LYS A 484 16.56 5.75 -12.15
CA LYS A 484 16.43 5.50 -13.59
C LYS A 484 15.22 6.21 -14.18
N THR A 485 15.21 6.28 -15.51
CA THR A 485 14.07 6.74 -16.29
C THR A 485 13.53 5.57 -17.10
N TYR A 486 12.22 5.47 -17.21
CA TYR A 486 11.55 4.34 -17.84
C TYR A 486 10.76 4.75 -19.07
N VAL A 487 10.52 3.78 -19.95
CA VAL A 487 9.51 3.83 -21.01
C VAL A 487 8.63 2.58 -20.94
N GLY A 488 7.40 2.70 -21.30
CA GLY A 488 6.42 1.62 -21.37
C GLY A 488 6.58 0.76 -22.61
N ARG A 489 5.75 -0.28 -22.65
CA ARG A 489 5.62 -1.17 -23.80
C ARG A 489 4.18 -1.63 -23.95
N VAL A 490 3.54 -1.26 -25.06
CA VAL A 490 2.11 -1.47 -25.28
C VAL A 490 1.73 -2.95 -25.33
N ASP A 491 2.59 -3.81 -25.90
CA ASP A 491 2.36 -5.23 -26.11
C ASP A 491 2.83 -6.16 -24.97
N LEU A 492 2.88 -5.63 -23.73
CA LEU A 492 3.19 -6.44 -22.55
C LEU A 492 2.10 -7.52 -22.30
N ASN A 493 2.59 -8.73 -22.00
CA ASN A 493 1.73 -9.82 -21.52
C ASN A 493 1.37 -9.64 -20.03
N PRO A 494 0.23 -10.17 -19.58
CA PRO A 494 -0.06 -10.30 -18.16
C PRO A 494 0.95 -11.19 -17.43
N GLU A 495 1.28 -10.81 -16.19
CA GLU A 495 2.06 -11.64 -15.28
C GLU A 495 1.24 -12.85 -14.83
N VAL A 496 1.86 -14.03 -14.77
CA VAL A 496 1.23 -15.27 -14.31
C VAL A 496 2.10 -15.92 -13.23
N ALA A 497 1.61 -15.94 -12.00
CA ALA A 497 2.27 -16.60 -10.87
C ALA A 497 1.67 -17.98 -10.61
N HIS A 498 2.55 -18.96 -10.41
CA HIS A 498 2.21 -20.25 -9.81
C HIS A 498 2.86 -20.32 -8.44
N GLU A 499 2.05 -20.50 -7.43
CA GLU A 499 2.46 -20.43 -6.03
C GLU A 499 2.13 -21.72 -5.28
N ILE A 500 3.04 -22.12 -4.42
CA ILE A 500 2.84 -23.19 -3.42
C ILE A 500 3.25 -22.61 -2.08
N GLU A 501 2.44 -22.91 -1.06
CA GLU A 501 2.70 -22.50 0.31
C GLU A 501 2.43 -23.65 1.28
N VAL A 502 3.26 -23.75 2.32
CA VAL A 502 3.09 -24.71 3.41
C VAL A 502 3.32 -24.01 4.75
N GLY A 503 2.61 -24.44 5.77
CA GLY A 503 2.79 -23.90 7.11
C GLY A 503 2.02 -24.65 8.17
N PHE A 504 2.07 -24.12 9.38
CA PHE A 504 1.24 -24.58 10.48
C PHE A 504 0.95 -23.43 11.45
N ASP A 505 -0.12 -23.57 12.18
CA ASP A 505 -0.46 -22.77 13.34
C ASP A 505 -0.35 -23.66 14.57
N TRP A 506 0.47 -23.26 15.52
CA TRP A 506 0.66 -23.99 16.77
C TRP A 506 0.43 -23.06 17.95
N SER A 507 -0.62 -23.32 18.72
CA SER A 507 -0.98 -22.56 19.91
C SER A 507 -1.07 -23.46 21.12
N GLY A 508 -0.40 -23.05 22.20
CA GLY A 508 -0.42 -23.68 23.51
C GLY A 508 -0.80 -22.68 24.60
N ALA A 509 -0.73 -23.10 25.85
CA ALA A 509 -1.13 -22.25 26.99
C ALA A 509 -0.31 -20.93 27.06
N ASN A 510 1.00 -20.99 26.77
CA ASN A 510 1.92 -19.86 26.96
C ASN A 510 2.63 -19.46 25.65
N PHE A 511 2.34 -20.09 24.54
CA PHE A 511 3.01 -19.76 23.28
C PHE A 511 2.07 -19.87 22.08
N ALA A 512 2.42 -19.15 21.02
CA ALA A 512 1.85 -19.29 19.69
C ALA A 512 2.99 -19.16 18.66
N LEU A 513 2.91 -19.94 17.58
CA LEU A 513 3.91 -19.97 16.52
C LEU A 513 3.24 -20.22 15.16
N TYR A 514 3.48 -19.34 14.20
CA TYR A 514 2.81 -19.31 12.90
C TYR A 514 3.82 -19.20 11.74
N PRO A 515 4.60 -20.26 11.43
CA PRO A 515 5.51 -20.25 10.29
C PRO A 515 4.78 -20.49 8.97
N ARG A 516 5.26 -19.85 7.91
CA ARG A 516 4.81 -19.98 6.52
C ARG A 516 6.03 -20.03 5.61
N ALA A 517 6.12 -21.02 4.76
CA ALA A 517 7.11 -21.10 3.69
C ALA A 517 6.43 -21.09 2.34
N PHE A 518 6.99 -20.38 1.38
CA PHE A 518 6.39 -20.19 0.06
C PHE A 518 7.41 -20.31 -1.07
N TYR A 519 6.90 -20.71 -2.22
CA TYR A 519 7.62 -20.66 -3.50
C TYR A 519 6.66 -20.17 -4.58
N LYS A 520 7.07 -19.16 -5.34
CA LYS A 520 6.29 -18.52 -6.39
C LYS A 520 7.13 -18.40 -7.65
N ASN A 521 6.68 -19.00 -8.75
CA ASN A 521 7.26 -18.85 -10.07
C ASN A 521 6.38 -17.90 -10.89
N VAL A 522 6.95 -16.85 -11.46
CA VAL A 522 6.22 -15.84 -12.23
C VAL A 522 6.72 -15.84 -13.67
N ILE A 523 5.82 -16.16 -14.57
CA ILE A 523 5.98 -16.06 -16.01
C ILE A 523 5.56 -14.65 -16.43
N ASP A 524 6.26 -14.08 -17.40
CA ASP A 524 5.99 -12.72 -17.91
C ASP A 524 6.05 -11.62 -16.82
N PHE A 525 6.91 -11.78 -15.81
CA PHE A 525 7.12 -10.77 -14.76
C PHE A 525 7.55 -9.44 -15.39
N ILE A 526 6.81 -8.36 -15.12
CA ILE A 526 7.08 -7.04 -15.71
C ILE A 526 8.15 -6.32 -14.91
N GLN A 527 9.31 -6.07 -15.54
CA GLN A 527 10.43 -5.37 -14.95
C GLN A 527 11.10 -4.45 -15.97
N GLY A 528 11.79 -3.42 -15.48
CA GLY A 528 12.68 -2.61 -16.31
C GLY A 528 13.84 -3.44 -16.87
N THR A 529 14.04 -3.37 -18.15
CA THR A 529 15.24 -3.90 -18.86
C THR A 529 15.85 -2.76 -19.69
N PRO A 530 17.12 -2.84 -20.11
CA PRO A 530 17.71 -1.78 -20.95
C PRO A 530 16.82 -1.47 -22.16
N ALA A 531 16.51 -0.19 -22.37
CA ALA A 531 15.64 0.22 -23.47
C ALA A 531 16.30 -0.05 -24.83
N THR A 532 15.54 -0.65 -25.75
CA THR A 532 16.02 -1.02 -27.09
C THR A 532 15.83 0.07 -28.14
N SER A 533 14.99 1.06 -27.88
CA SER A 533 14.72 2.18 -28.79
C SER A 533 15.90 3.16 -28.84
N ALA A 534 16.57 3.24 -29.98
CA ALA A 534 17.64 4.22 -30.21
C ALA A 534 17.14 5.68 -30.03
N VAL A 535 15.89 5.96 -30.37
CA VAL A 535 15.28 7.29 -30.21
C VAL A 535 15.11 7.61 -28.71
N ALA A 536 14.58 6.67 -27.93
CA ALA A 536 14.43 6.84 -26.48
C ALA A 536 15.79 7.03 -25.78
N ASN A 537 16.77 6.21 -26.14
CA ASN A 537 18.14 6.30 -25.59
C ASN A 537 18.78 7.66 -25.92
N ASN A 538 18.61 8.17 -27.15
CA ASN A 538 19.13 9.48 -27.52
C ASN A 538 18.47 10.62 -26.75
N ILE A 539 17.15 10.59 -26.54
CA ILE A 539 16.43 11.59 -25.70
C ILE A 539 16.95 11.55 -24.27
N ALA A 540 17.05 10.37 -23.67
CA ALA A 540 17.54 10.23 -22.29
C ALA A 540 18.98 10.73 -22.15
N MET A 541 19.86 10.42 -23.10
CA MET A 541 21.24 10.91 -23.15
C MET A 541 21.28 12.45 -23.27
N MET A 542 20.48 13.05 -24.15
CA MET A 542 20.41 14.51 -24.30
C MET A 542 19.91 15.18 -23.02
N MET A 543 18.88 14.61 -22.37
CA MET A 543 18.35 15.11 -21.10
C MET A 543 19.38 15.00 -19.99
N SER A 544 20.10 13.88 -19.91
CA SER A 544 21.16 13.68 -18.92
C SER A 544 22.31 14.69 -19.08
N ASN A 545 22.71 14.98 -20.32
CA ASN A 545 23.70 16.03 -20.61
C ASN A 545 23.24 17.42 -20.15
N MET A 546 21.93 17.67 -20.11
CA MET A 546 21.35 18.90 -19.56
C MET A 546 21.19 18.86 -18.02
N GLY A 547 21.59 17.79 -17.36
CA GLY A 547 21.44 17.59 -15.92
C GLY A 547 20.04 17.15 -15.50
N MET A 548 19.31 16.46 -16.37
CA MET A 548 17.97 15.93 -16.14
C MET A 548 17.95 14.43 -16.38
N GLY A 549 17.86 13.64 -15.31
CA GLY A 549 17.72 12.19 -15.37
C GLY A 549 19.00 11.40 -15.64
N ALA A 550 18.82 10.11 -15.89
CA ALA A 550 19.89 9.15 -16.21
C ALA A 550 19.99 8.94 -17.74
N PRO A 551 21.20 8.70 -18.29
CA PRO A 551 21.40 8.56 -19.73
C PRO A 551 20.89 7.24 -20.30
N ASP A 552 20.77 6.20 -19.44
CA ASP A 552 20.44 4.82 -19.83
C ASP A 552 19.03 4.47 -19.34
N PRO A 553 17.98 4.73 -20.14
CA PRO A 553 16.61 4.45 -19.74
C PRO A 553 16.35 2.94 -19.72
N LEU A 554 15.44 2.53 -18.85
CA LEU A 554 14.88 1.19 -18.84
C LEU A 554 13.55 1.16 -19.60
N GLN A 555 13.19 0.01 -20.11
CA GLN A 555 11.89 -0.26 -20.71
C GLN A 555 11.19 -1.36 -19.93
N PHE A 556 9.92 -1.17 -19.62
CA PHE A 556 9.13 -2.26 -19.07
C PHE A 556 9.06 -3.43 -20.04
N SER A 557 9.40 -4.61 -19.59
CA SER A 557 9.46 -5.82 -20.41
C SER A 557 9.07 -7.04 -19.60
N ASN A 558 8.53 -8.04 -20.24
CA ASN A 558 8.27 -9.34 -19.62
C ASN A 558 9.58 -10.10 -19.41
N ALA A 559 9.75 -10.67 -18.23
CA ALA A 559 10.89 -11.46 -17.79
C ALA A 559 10.40 -12.70 -17.03
N GLU A 560 11.30 -13.64 -16.76
CA GLU A 560 11.02 -14.78 -15.91
C GLU A 560 11.54 -14.52 -14.50
N ALA A 561 10.70 -14.69 -13.48
CA ALA A 561 11.07 -14.45 -12.08
C ALA A 561 10.68 -15.60 -11.16
N ARG A 562 11.35 -15.69 -10.01
CA ARG A 562 10.94 -16.54 -8.90
C ARG A 562 11.11 -15.81 -7.59
N PHE A 563 10.18 -16.08 -6.66
CA PHE A 563 10.24 -15.64 -5.28
C PHE A 563 10.12 -16.84 -4.37
N TYR A 564 10.90 -16.86 -3.28
CA TYR A 564 10.80 -17.91 -2.27
C TYR A 564 11.31 -17.42 -0.92
N GLY A 565 10.85 -18.06 0.13
CA GLY A 565 11.23 -17.68 1.46
C GLY A 565 10.30 -18.21 2.52
N PHE A 566 10.38 -17.61 3.69
CA PHE A 566 9.47 -17.90 4.80
C PHE A 566 9.24 -16.65 5.65
N ASP A 567 8.10 -16.62 6.30
CA ASP A 567 7.77 -15.67 7.37
C ASP A 567 7.30 -16.44 8.61
N VAL A 568 7.62 -15.90 9.78
CA VAL A 568 7.28 -16.50 11.06
C VAL A 568 6.79 -15.41 12.00
N GLU A 569 5.71 -15.69 12.69
CA GLU A 569 5.27 -14.94 13.85
C GLU A 569 5.28 -15.87 15.06
N ALA A 570 5.79 -15.37 16.18
CA ALA A 570 5.83 -16.10 17.43
C ALA A 570 5.46 -15.20 18.60
N ARG A 571 4.79 -15.80 19.59
CA ARG A 571 4.48 -15.18 20.88
C ARG A 571 4.78 -16.17 21.99
N TYR A 572 5.40 -15.68 23.06
CA TYR A 572 5.67 -16.48 24.25
C TYR A 572 5.41 -15.68 25.53
N SER A 573 4.43 -16.12 26.31
CA SER A 573 4.11 -15.52 27.62
C SER A 573 5.06 -16.09 28.67
N LEU A 574 6.05 -15.30 29.08
CA LEU A 574 7.02 -15.61 30.11
C LEU A 574 6.38 -15.62 31.51
N SER A 575 5.36 -14.77 31.70
CA SER A 575 4.49 -14.69 32.87
C SER A 575 3.16 -14.04 32.46
N ASP A 576 2.23 -13.90 33.40
CA ASP A 576 0.94 -13.20 33.17
C ASP A 576 1.11 -11.74 32.74
N ARG A 577 2.27 -11.14 32.98
CA ARG A 577 2.57 -9.74 32.68
C ARG A 577 3.65 -9.52 31.64
N LEU A 578 4.43 -10.56 31.31
CA LEU A 578 5.61 -10.42 30.45
C LEU A 578 5.48 -11.33 29.23
N THR A 579 5.45 -10.73 28.06
CA THR A 579 5.30 -11.42 26.76
C THR A 579 6.43 -11.08 25.82
N LEU A 580 7.04 -12.08 25.22
CA LEU A 580 7.98 -11.93 24.10
C LEU A 580 7.22 -12.13 22.78
N ARG A 581 7.33 -11.17 21.88
CA ARG A 581 6.84 -11.28 20.48
C ARG A 581 8.01 -11.30 19.51
N ALA A 582 7.89 -12.07 18.46
CA ALA A 582 8.88 -12.15 17.39
C ALA A 582 8.22 -12.22 16.02
N ILE A 583 8.77 -11.49 15.06
CA ILE A 583 8.47 -11.63 13.64
C ILE A 583 9.81 -11.83 12.92
N ALA A 584 9.90 -12.82 12.04
CA ALA A 584 11.08 -13.05 11.22
C ALA A 584 10.67 -13.26 9.77
N ASN A 585 11.39 -12.64 8.85
CA ASN A 585 11.10 -12.67 7.42
C ASN A 585 12.38 -12.97 6.63
N VAL A 586 12.27 -13.90 5.70
CA VAL A 586 13.29 -14.22 4.70
C VAL A 586 12.63 -14.27 3.34
N VAL A 587 13.10 -13.46 2.41
CA VAL A 587 12.60 -13.44 1.05
C VAL A 587 13.76 -13.39 0.04
N ARG A 588 13.60 -14.11 -1.06
CA ARG A 588 14.51 -14.12 -2.19
C ARG A 588 13.70 -13.83 -3.45
N GLY A 589 14.20 -12.94 -4.27
CA GLY A 589 13.63 -12.59 -5.58
C GLY A 589 14.72 -12.62 -6.64
N GLU A 590 14.56 -13.43 -7.67
CA GLU A 590 15.58 -13.67 -8.69
C GLU A 590 14.96 -13.67 -10.08
N ARG A 591 15.68 -13.13 -11.05
CA ARG A 591 15.41 -13.36 -12.48
C ARG A 591 15.88 -14.76 -12.88
N LYS A 592 15.10 -15.41 -13.73
CA LYS A 592 15.43 -16.76 -14.23
C LYS A 592 16.01 -16.75 -15.65
N ASP A 593 15.75 -15.69 -16.39
CA ASP A 593 16.21 -15.49 -17.77
C ASP A 593 17.64 -14.97 -17.83
N ILE A 594 18.10 -14.29 -16.80
CA ILE A 594 19.49 -13.82 -16.64
C ILE A 594 19.96 -14.06 -15.21
N ASN A 595 21.27 -13.98 -14.98
CA ASN A 595 21.84 -14.04 -13.63
C ASN A 595 21.78 -12.66 -12.96
N ASP A 596 20.59 -12.29 -12.44
CA ASP A 596 20.34 -11.03 -11.74
C ASP A 596 19.30 -11.22 -10.65
N TYR A 597 19.32 -10.37 -9.64
CA TYR A 597 18.31 -10.31 -8.59
C TYR A 597 17.21 -9.30 -8.93
N LEU A 598 16.06 -9.46 -8.31
CA LEU A 598 14.96 -8.51 -8.47
C LEU A 598 15.20 -7.27 -7.61
N TYR A 599 14.76 -6.13 -8.12
CA TYR A 599 14.93 -4.83 -7.48
C TYR A 599 14.04 -4.67 -6.23
N ARG A 600 14.59 -4.05 -5.17
CA ARG A 600 13.89 -3.75 -3.91
C ARG A 600 13.30 -4.97 -3.22
N VAL A 601 14.03 -6.06 -3.15
CA VAL A 601 13.67 -7.20 -2.31
C VAL A 601 14.17 -6.94 -0.89
N SER A 602 13.24 -7.03 0.10
CA SER A 602 13.57 -6.79 1.52
C SER A 602 14.69 -7.71 1.99
N PRO A 603 15.69 -7.19 2.74
CA PRO A 603 16.66 -8.03 3.45
C PRO A 603 15.99 -8.94 4.47
N ASP A 604 16.69 -10.01 4.86
CA ASP A 604 16.28 -10.82 6.00
C ASP A 604 16.14 -9.93 7.23
N ASN A 605 15.04 -10.07 7.97
CA ASN A 605 14.82 -9.23 9.13
C ASN A 605 14.15 -9.98 10.28
N VAL A 606 14.40 -9.46 11.48
CA VAL A 606 13.81 -9.96 12.72
C VAL A 606 13.37 -8.76 13.56
N ILE A 607 12.15 -8.82 14.05
CA ILE A 607 11.60 -7.90 15.04
C ILE A 607 11.37 -8.70 16.31
N LEU A 608 11.94 -8.24 17.43
CA LEU A 608 11.75 -8.80 18.75
C LEU A 608 11.19 -7.73 19.67
N ALA A 609 10.08 -8.01 20.34
CA ALA A 609 9.50 -7.10 21.30
C ALA A 609 9.26 -7.80 22.63
N LEU A 610 9.64 -7.16 23.72
CA LEU A 610 9.38 -7.56 25.09
C LEU A 610 8.36 -6.60 25.70
N ASP A 611 7.15 -7.09 25.93
CA ASP A 611 6.02 -6.34 26.44
C ASP A 611 5.80 -6.67 27.90
N TYR A 612 5.78 -5.63 28.74
CA TYR A 612 5.35 -5.75 30.13
C TYR A 612 4.04 -4.99 30.33
N ALA A 613 2.98 -5.72 30.68
CA ALA A 613 1.64 -5.18 30.88
C ALA A 613 1.22 -5.23 32.35
N SER A 614 0.59 -4.18 32.83
CA SER A 614 -0.09 -4.06 34.10
C SER A 614 -1.59 -3.77 33.86
N GLU A 615 -2.35 -3.46 34.90
CA GLU A 615 -3.80 -3.21 34.77
C GLU A 615 -4.08 -1.95 33.94
N ASP A 616 -3.32 -0.87 34.13
CA ASP A 616 -3.57 0.43 33.52
C ASP A 616 -2.42 0.91 32.61
N TRP A 617 -1.35 0.10 32.39
CA TRP A 617 -0.24 0.53 31.58
C TRP A 617 0.51 -0.64 30.92
N LEU A 618 1.12 -0.35 29.79
CA LEU A 618 1.96 -1.25 29.00
C LEU A 618 3.28 -0.55 28.68
N VAL A 619 4.39 -1.28 28.76
CA VAL A 619 5.69 -0.85 28.21
C VAL A 619 6.21 -1.92 27.28
N SER A 620 6.71 -1.52 26.12
CA SER A 620 7.31 -2.38 25.11
C SER A 620 8.74 -1.91 24.77
N LEU A 621 9.69 -2.84 24.84
CA LEU A 621 11.03 -2.67 24.32
C LEU A 621 11.15 -3.51 23.04
N GLU A 622 11.38 -2.86 21.90
CA GLU A 622 11.41 -3.50 20.60
C GLU A 622 12.76 -3.30 19.92
N SER A 623 13.32 -4.40 19.39
CA SER A 623 14.49 -4.38 18.51
C SER A 623 14.08 -4.77 17.10
N ILE A 624 14.41 -3.93 16.11
CA ILE A 624 14.20 -4.17 14.68
C ILE A 624 15.58 -4.34 14.04
N SER A 625 15.87 -5.52 13.51
CA SER A 625 17.17 -5.86 12.93
C SER A 625 17.02 -6.32 11.48
N TYR A 626 17.80 -5.74 10.60
CA TYR A 626 17.92 -6.12 9.19
C TYR A 626 19.33 -6.62 8.89
N ALA A 627 19.44 -7.71 8.16
CA ALA A 627 20.70 -8.21 7.65
C ALA A 627 21.24 -7.33 6.51
N ALA A 628 22.53 -7.44 6.21
CA ALA A 628 23.10 -6.85 5.00
C ALA A 628 22.42 -7.41 3.75
N GLN A 629 22.24 -6.57 2.72
CA GLN A 629 21.70 -6.99 1.44
C GLN A 629 22.69 -6.74 0.32
N ASP A 630 23.25 -7.83 -0.17
CA ASP A 630 24.18 -7.89 -1.29
C ASP A 630 23.60 -8.56 -2.56
N ARG A 631 22.37 -9.13 -2.41
CA ARG A 631 21.58 -9.66 -3.53
C ARG A 631 20.79 -8.50 -4.16
N ILE A 632 21.47 -7.78 -5.03
CA ILE A 632 21.01 -6.52 -5.63
C ILE A 632 20.74 -6.68 -7.12
N SER A 633 19.81 -5.89 -7.66
CA SER A 633 19.57 -5.83 -9.10
C SER A 633 20.66 -5.04 -9.80
N LEU A 634 21.47 -5.72 -10.62
CA LEU A 634 22.47 -5.10 -11.47
C LEU A 634 21.81 -4.29 -12.60
N THR A 635 20.68 -4.74 -13.10
CA THR A 635 19.88 -4.03 -14.12
C THR A 635 19.47 -2.64 -13.65
N ASN A 636 19.05 -2.50 -12.38
CA ASN A 636 18.66 -1.22 -11.80
C ASN A 636 19.83 -0.42 -11.20
N LEU A 637 21.06 -0.96 -11.22
CA LEU A 637 22.24 -0.40 -10.54
C LEU A 637 21.97 -0.21 -9.03
N GLU A 638 21.28 -1.17 -8.43
CA GLU A 638 20.94 -1.14 -7.02
C GLU A 638 22.19 -1.19 -6.14
N GLN A 639 22.21 -0.44 -5.05
CA GLN A 639 23.31 -0.40 -4.11
C GLN A 639 23.07 -1.38 -2.97
N ALA A 640 24.10 -2.14 -2.60
CA ALA A 640 24.08 -2.97 -1.40
C ALA A 640 23.92 -2.12 -0.14
N THR A 641 23.41 -2.72 0.93
CA THR A 641 23.25 -2.08 2.23
C THR A 641 23.85 -2.93 3.35
N GLU A 642 24.45 -2.28 4.32
CA GLU A 642 24.96 -2.90 5.54
C GLU A 642 23.80 -3.38 6.44
N ALA A 643 24.13 -4.29 7.36
CA ALA A 643 23.21 -4.70 8.41
C ALA A 643 23.05 -3.57 9.43
N TYR A 644 21.84 -3.47 9.98
CA TYR A 644 21.58 -2.51 11.07
C TYR A 644 20.56 -3.04 12.07
N SER A 645 20.54 -2.41 13.25
CA SER A 645 19.54 -2.68 14.29
C SER A 645 19.14 -1.37 14.96
N VAL A 646 17.84 -1.15 15.11
CA VAL A 646 17.29 -0.03 15.87
C VAL A 646 16.52 -0.53 17.09
N LEU A 647 16.62 0.20 18.19
CA LEU A 647 15.95 -0.10 19.45
C LEU A 647 14.88 0.96 19.70
N ASN A 648 13.66 0.52 19.99
CA ASN A 648 12.52 1.38 20.29
C ASN A 648 12.01 1.09 21.71
N LEU A 649 11.60 2.13 22.42
CA LEU A 649 10.93 2.03 23.71
C LEU A 649 9.60 2.77 23.63
N SER A 650 8.51 2.11 23.98
CA SER A 650 7.18 2.71 23.94
C SER A 650 6.33 2.28 25.12
N GLY A 651 5.33 3.09 25.46
CA GLY A 651 4.42 2.81 26.54
C GLY A 651 3.02 3.41 26.31
N LEU A 652 2.06 2.81 26.97
CA LEU A 652 0.65 3.21 27.02
C LEU A 652 0.24 3.33 28.48
N ILE A 653 -0.51 4.38 28.80
CA ILE A 653 -1.15 4.59 30.09
C ILE A 653 -2.64 4.86 29.82
N GLU A 654 -3.53 4.08 30.43
CA GLU A 654 -4.96 4.29 30.42
C GLU A 654 -5.43 5.04 31.66
N PHE A 655 -6.29 6.03 31.47
CA PHE A 655 -6.89 6.84 32.55
C PHE A 655 -8.37 6.48 32.72
N ALA A 656 -8.87 6.58 33.95
CA ALA A 656 -10.25 6.22 34.30
C ALA A 656 -11.35 6.99 33.53
N ALA A 657 -11.02 8.08 32.86
CA ALA A 657 -11.96 8.91 32.08
C ALA A 657 -12.05 8.53 30.59
N GLY A 658 -11.56 7.35 30.19
CA GLY A 658 -11.53 6.94 28.78
C GLY A 658 -10.44 7.62 27.96
N ALA A 659 -9.44 8.21 28.62
CA ALA A 659 -8.28 8.80 27.98
C ALA A 659 -7.09 7.82 27.99
N GLU A 660 -6.33 7.81 26.92
CA GLU A 660 -5.10 7.02 26.76
C GLU A 660 -3.96 7.95 26.38
N LEU A 661 -2.83 7.79 27.05
CA LEU A 661 -1.57 8.47 26.68
C LEU A 661 -0.57 7.44 26.21
N ARG A 662 -0.06 7.62 25.00
CA ARG A 662 1.01 6.81 24.39
C ARG A 662 2.25 7.66 24.24
N LEU A 663 3.37 7.16 24.74
CA LEU A 663 4.67 7.83 24.66
C LEU A 663 5.69 6.85 24.13
N GLY A 664 6.69 7.36 23.41
CA GLY A 664 7.77 6.49 22.99
C GLY A 664 8.96 7.21 22.39
N VAL A 665 10.00 6.42 22.20
CA VAL A 665 11.23 6.81 21.53
C VAL A 665 11.56 5.74 20.49
N GLU A 666 11.55 6.11 19.21
CA GLU A 666 12.08 5.29 18.13
C GLU A 666 13.55 5.62 17.91
N ASN A 667 14.30 4.63 17.46
CA ASN A 667 15.76 4.73 17.32
C ASN A 667 16.43 5.33 18.58
N LEU A 668 16.19 4.69 19.73
CA LEU A 668 16.61 5.13 21.06
C LEU A 668 18.12 5.48 21.12
N LEU A 669 18.95 4.74 20.41
CA LEU A 669 20.40 4.90 20.39
C LEU A 669 20.88 5.92 19.35
N ASN A 670 19.98 6.49 18.54
CA ASN A 670 20.29 7.39 17.41
C ASN A 670 21.25 6.77 16.41
N GLU A 671 21.02 5.50 16.08
CA GLU A 671 21.82 4.75 15.11
C GLU A 671 21.67 5.33 13.71
N ALA A 672 22.78 5.52 13.01
CA ALA A 672 22.81 5.91 11.60
C ALA A 672 22.73 4.66 10.71
N TYR A 673 21.74 4.57 9.85
CA TYR A 673 21.51 3.38 9.01
C TYR A 673 20.89 3.73 7.65
N PHE A 674 20.95 2.78 6.73
CA PHE A 674 20.28 2.84 5.43
C PHE A 674 19.30 1.67 5.30
N ASP A 675 18.01 1.97 5.19
CA ASP A 675 17.01 0.95 4.85
C ASP A 675 17.15 0.56 3.37
N HIS A 676 17.26 -0.74 3.09
CA HIS A 676 17.43 -1.21 1.71
C HIS A 676 16.25 -0.82 0.81
N LEU A 677 15.05 -0.72 1.35
CA LEU A 677 13.83 -0.35 0.62
C LEU A 677 13.64 1.17 0.46
N ALA A 678 14.50 1.97 1.09
CA ALA A 678 14.52 3.41 0.85
C ALA A 678 14.98 3.72 -0.58
N ALA A 679 14.41 4.77 -1.16
CA ALA A 679 14.73 5.22 -2.50
C ALA A 679 16.02 6.08 -2.54
N TYR A 680 16.43 6.49 -3.73
CA TYR A 680 17.63 7.32 -3.94
C TYR A 680 17.26 8.79 -4.06
N ASN A 681 18.04 9.65 -3.39
CA ASN A 681 17.86 11.09 -3.42
C ASN A 681 18.02 11.67 -4.84
N ARG A 682 17.04 12.44 -5.30
CA ARG A 682 17.06 13.19 -6.57
C ARG A 682 17.09 14.72 -6.36
N ALA A 683 16.77 15.19 -5.16
CA ALA A 683 16.78 16.60 -4.83
C ALA A 683 18.19 17.09 -4.45
N TYR A 684 18.45 18.36 -4.60
CA TYR A 684 19.63 18.95 -3.97
C TYR A 684 19.43 18.96 -2.46
N ASN A 685 20.35 18.36 -1.75
CA ASN A 685 20.37 18.33 -0.30
C ASN A 685 21.83 18.55 0.15
N PRO A 686 22.12 19.41 1.13
CA PRO A 686 23.50 19.65 1.61
C PRO A 686 24.09 18.43 2.34
N ASP A 687 23.24 17.62 2.96
CA ASP A 687 23.64 16.50 3.85
C ASP A 687 23.57 15.14 3.13
N ILE A 688 22.84 15.03 2.01
CA ILE A 688 22.63 13.79 1.28
C ILE A 688 23.01 13.97 -0.18
N GLN A 689 24.01 13.25 -0.63
CA GLN A 689 24.45 13.31 -2.03
C GLN A 689 23.35 12.85 -2.98
N THR A 690 23.18 13.56 -4.10
CA THR A 690 22.26 13.13 -5.17
C THR A 690 22.67 11.74 -5.68
N ARG A 691 21.69 10.87 -5.88
CA ARG A 691 21.83 9.44 -6.27
C ARG A 691 22.39 8.53 -5.18
N SER A 692 22.57 8.99 -3.95
CA SER A 692 22.78 8.10 -2.82
C SER A 692 21.43 7.70 -2.20
N ARG A 693 21.41 6.56 -1.51
CA ARG A 693 20.23 6.07 -0.80
C ARG A 693 19.84 7.02 0.32
N MET A 694 18.55 7.20 0.53
CA MET A 694 18.01 8.01 1.64
C MET A 694 18.37 7.35 2.99
N PRO A 695 18.87 8.11 3.96
CA PRO A 695 19.19 7.59 5.29
C PRO A 695 17.93 7.24 6.08
N GLY A 696 18.08 6.37 7.07
CA GLY A 696 17.08 6.09 8.08
C GLY A 696 16.91 7.24 9.07
N LEU A 697 15.74 7.34 9.70
CA LEU A 697 15.40 8.43 10.60
C LEU A 697 16.25 8.41 11.88
N GLY A 698 16.58 9.59 12.40
CA GLY A 698 17.20 9.78 13.69
C GLY A 698 16.29 9.41 14.85
N ARG A 699 16.70 9.73 16.08
CA ARG A 699 15.89 9.51 17.27
C ARG A 699 14.61 10.32 17.20
N ASN A 700 13.47 9.63 17.32
CA ASN A 700 12.15 10.23 17.33
C ASN A 700 11.49 10.05 18.70
N ILE A 701 11.22 11.14 19.41
CA ILE A 701 10.39 11.12 20.62
C ILE A 701 8.98 11.52 20.19
N TYR A 702 7.98 10.70 20.56
CA TYR A 702 6.59 10.99 20.21
C TYR A 702 5.69 10.87 21.41
N GLY A 703 4.58 11.62 21.35
CA GLY A 703 3.49 11.55 22.32
C GLY A 703 2.13 11.58 21.64
N ARG A 704 1.17 10.84 22.18
CA ARG A 704 -0.20 10.76 21.65
C ARG A 704 -1.20 10.66 22.76
N LEU A 705 -2.23 11.50 22.67
CA LEU A 705 -3.37 11.52 23.55
C LEU A 705 -4.62 11.11 22.75
N VAL A 706 -5.30 10.08 23.21
CA VAL A 706 -6.57 9.62 22.64
C VAL A 706 -7.62 9.71 23.74
N TRP A 707 -8.80 10.25 23.42
CA TRP A 707 -9.93 10.32 24.36
C TRP A 707 -11.21 9.82 23.71
N TYR A 708 -11.82 8.82 24.35
CA TYR A 708 -13.09 8.22 23.96
C TYR A 708 -14.21 8.74 24.87
N PHE A 709 -15.37 9.05 24.29
CA PHE A 709 -16.53 9.59 25.00
C PHE A 709 -17.86 9.09 24.46
#